data_a368c604762bb22e2fe711f92ecb0d02
#
_entry.id   a368c604762bb22e2fe711f92ecb0d02
#
_cell.length_a   1.000
_cell.length_b   1.000
_cell.length_c   1.000
_cell.angle_alpha   90.00
_cell.angle_beta   90.00
_cell.angle_gamma   90.00
#
_symmetry.space_group_name_H-M   'P 1'
#
loop_
_entity.id
_entity.type
_entity.pdbx_description
1 polymer ?
#
loop_
_entity_poly.entity_id
_entity_poly.type
_entity_poly.pdbx_seq_one_letter_code
_entity_poly.pdbx_strand_id
1 'polypeptide(L)'
;MNQAQYSKLFSFLWNIANDVLVHAFEKGKYKDIIMPMLVLRRIDVLLEPTKDKVLERKAQLDQFGVTNQDQALCMVSGFPFYNHSKFTLKTLINETDPQRLRMNFIDYINGYSEDVLEIIDKFHLRQQIDNLTETGRLGSLIAKFTDSNINLSIKPVLDDEGNEVLPALDNHTMGTIFEELLRKFNEENNVTEAGEHFTPRDYVKLLADLAVVPVADKLENRPYAIYDGACGTGGILSIAQERIAELIPNATIHLFGQELQPETFATCKADMMISGVLPQTGYSLKGSPRKYIAFGSTISEDGHPGETYDFCISNPPFGTPWKEDLRKKGLTDKEKKKFADSRFNLEYDGDGDFSFIPDIGDCQMLFLANNISRMKDTDSGTRIVEIHNGSSLFTGKAGGGESNLRRFIIENDLLEAIVALPEKMFYNTGIGTYVWIVTNRKAPNRRGKVQLINATEFKSSLRKNLGEKNCELSEEDRNRILELLMNFEETPESKIFDNEEFGYWEVPVLRPKRDKEGNLVYKKAKKGQEPEVEYARNRNESERVPLTYPGGVDAFFENEVAPYDPEARFGEPILGYELSFTKYFYKPVELRPLADIRADIRDIETRTAGMLSQILIAEIANVVLRGLNPNAPTKKAQTIQFGRIPAHWEERKIQYCFSERSQKGFPNEPMLCATQSQGVIPQSMYANRVVVVNKDFDKQKLVKVGDFVISLRSFEGGIEYAYYQGIISAAYTILTPKEVENSEYFKHLFKSFNFIQLLQTCVTGIREGQNINYPFLSKHFIPVPPIEEQEAIVEYIRKKNSAIDNMIANLRAEID
;
A
#
# COMPACT_ATOMS: atom_id res chain seq x y z
N MET A 1 28.16 6.62 -6.18
CA MET A 1 27.92 7.08 -4.77
C MET A 1 27.69 5.88 -3.87
N ASN A 2 28.25 5.81 -2.65
CA ASN A 2 27.99 4.72 -1.71
C ASN A 2 26.71 4.97 -0.90
N GLN A 3 26.17 3.93 -0.21
CA GLN A 3 24.90 4.00 0.52
C GLN A 3 24.88 5.05 1.65
N ALA A 4 26.02 5.28 2.33
CA ALA A 4 26.11 6.30 3.37
C ALA A 4 26.05 7.72 2.81
N GLN A 5 26.69 7.96 1.69
CA GLN A 5 26.65 9.24 0.96
C GLN A 5 25.26 9.52 0.41
N TYR A 6 24.61 8.49 -0.15
CA TYR A 6 23.21 8.57 -0.59
C TYR A 6 22.27 8.95 0.57
N SER A 7 22.35 8.24 1.68
CA SER A 7 21.48 8.51 2.85
C SER A 7 21.70 9.91 3.42
N LYS A 8 22.94 10.41 3.40
CA LYS A 8 23.26 11.78 3.84
C LYS A 8 22.63 12.83 2.92
N LEU A 9 22.75 12.66 1.60
CA LEU A 9 22.17 13.56 0.62
C LEU A 9 20.64 13.56 0.69
N PHE A 10 20.02 12.38 0.74
CA PHE A 10 18.58 12.23 0.86
C PHE A 10 18.05 12.89 2.15
N SER A 11 18.68 12.62 3.29
CA SER A 11 18.31 13.23 4.57
C SER A 11 18.45 14.75 4.55
N PHE A 12 19.48 15.27 3.90
CA PHE A 12 19.65 16.71 3.74
C PHE A 12 18.49 17.32 2.95
N LEU A 13 18.19 16.78 1.76
CA LEU A 13 17.11 17.26 0.89
C LEU A 13 15.74 17.17 1.61
N TRP A 14 15.50 16.09 2.34
CA TRP A 14 14.31 15.94 3.15
C TRP A 14 14.20 16.99 4.26
N ASN A 15 15.32 17.28 4.94
CA ASN A 15 15.34 18.23 6.03
C ASN A 15 15.16 19.69 5.57
N ILE A 16 15.42 20.03 4.30
CA ILE A 16 15.12 21.38 3.76
C ILE A 16 13.63 21.72 3.99
N ALA A 17 12.72 20.75 3.78
CA ALA A 17 11.30 20.93 4.02
C ALA A 17 11.02 21.31 5.49
N ASN A 18 11.64 20.63 6.43
CA ASN A 18 11.48 20.89 7.86
C ASN A 18 12.17 22.18 8.32
N ASP A 19 13.34 22.48 7.77
CA ASP A 19 14.12 23.67 8.17
C ASP A 19 13.55 24.98 7.63
N VAL A 20 12.97 24.96 6.42
CA VAL A 20 12.56 26.16 5.70
C VAL A 20 11.04 26.34 5.67
N LEU A 21 10.26 25.27 5.46
CA LEU A 21 8.84 25.36 5.14
C LEU A 21 7.91 25.17 6.34
N VAL A 22 8.40 24.56 7.43
CA VAL A 22 7.60 24.38 8.66
C VAL A 22 7.06 25.73 9.16
N HIS A 23 5.81 25.73 9.58
CA HIS A 23 5.02 26.89 10.03
C HIS A 23 4.67 27.96 8.97
N ALA A 24 5.23 27.87 7.76
CA ALA A 24 4.90 28.79 6.67
C ALA A 24 4.00 28.14 5.60
N PHE A 25 4.05 26.83 5.47
CA PHE A 25 3.29 26.07 4.48
C PHE A 25 2.64 24.84 5.10
N GLU A 26 1.51 24.42 4.53
CA GLU A 26 0.91 23.12 4.81
C GLU A 26 1.82 22.02 4.25
N LYS A 27 1.91 20.87 4.94
CA LYS A 27 2.77 19.75 4.52
C LYS A 27 2.51 19.28 3.08
N GLY A 28 1.24 19.30 2.64
CA GLY A 28 0.84 18.97 1.27
C GLY A 28 1.48 19.84 0.19
N LYS A 29 1.95 21.04 0.52
CA LYS A 29 2.60 21.97 -0.40
C LYS A 29 4.13 21.85 -0.45
N TYR A 30 4.74 21.01 0.38
CA TYR A 30 6.20 20.88 0.40
C TYR A 30 6.73 20.33 -0.92
N LYS A 31 6.05 19.38 -1.53
CA LYS A 31 6.43 18.82 -2.83
C LYS A 31 6.42 19.87 -3.94
N ASP A 32 5.44 20.81 -3.94
CA ASP A 32 5.28 21.89 -4.95
C ASP A 32 6.46 22.89 -4.90
N ILE A 33 7.29 22.83 -3.86
CA ILE A 33 8.42 23.73 -3.65
C ILE A 33 9.75 22.96 -3.75
N ILE A 34 9.89 21.84 -3.04
CA ILE A 34 11.16 21.11 -2.95
C ILE A 34 11.52 20.44 -4.28
N MET A 35 10.54 19.79 -4.92
CA MET A 35 10.78 19.07 -6.18
C MET A 35 11.25 19.98 -7.31
N PRO A 36 10.53 21.09 -7.65
CA PRO A 36 11.00 21.98 -8.70
C PRO A 36 12.31 22.69 -8.33
N MET A 37 12.58 23.02 -7.08
CA MET A 37 13.87 23.58 -6.67
C MET A 37 15.02 22.60 -6.85
N LEU A 38 14.78 21.30 -6.62
CA LEU A 38 15.75 20.25 -6.87
C LEU A 38 16.08 20.13 -8.38
N VAL A 39 15.03 20.16 -9.23
CA VAL A 39 15.21 20.19 -10.71
C VAL A 39 15.99 21.43 -11.13
N LEU A 40 15.56 22.61 -10.69
CA LEU A 40 16.22 23.88 -11.01
C LEU A 40 17.70 23.85 -10.61
N ARG A 41 18.01 23.37 -9.41
CA ARG A 41 19.40 23.29 -8.96
C ARG A 41 20.24 22.33 -9.80
N ARG A 42 19.67 21.16 -10.14
CA ARG A 42 20.36 20.20 -11.02
C ARG A 42 20.66 20.80 -12.38
N ILE A 43 19.66 21.42 -13.02
CA ILE A 43 19.81 22.08 -14.34
C ILE A 43 20.79 23.25 -14.27
N ASP A 44 20.72 24.09 -13.23
CA ASP A 44 21.60 25.23 -13.01
C ASP A 44 23.08 24.82 -12.96
N VAL A 45 23.39 23.74 -12.24
CA VAL A 45 24.75 23.18 -12.15
C VAL A 45 25.24 22.63 -13.48
N LEU A 46 24.36 21.98 -14.26
CA LEU A 46 24.71 21.44 -15.57
C LEU A 46 25.02 22.55 -16.59
N LEU A 47 24.30 23.67 -16.52
CA LEU A 47 24.46 24.82 -17.40
C LEU A 47 25.59 25.77 -16.97
N GLU A 48 26.08 25.73 -15.73
CA GLU A 48 27.09 26.62 -15.20
C GLU A 48 28.31 26.77 -16.12
N PRO A 49 28.91 25.68 -16.73
CA PRO A 49 30.10 25.81 -17.60
C PRO A 49 29.85 26.52 -18.93
N THR A 50 28.63 26.58 -19.40
CA THR A 50 28.24 27.15 -20.72
C THR A 50 27.42 28.39 -20.63
N LYS A 51 27.10 28.87 -19.42
CA LYS A 51 26.21 30.01 -19.15
C LYS A 51 26.60 31.26 -19.92
N ASP A 52 27.85 31.70 -19.84
CA ASP A 52 28.35 32.92 -20.51
C ASP A 52 28.22 32.79 -22.02
N LYS A 53 28.57 31.63 -22.61
CA LYS A 53 28.44 31.37 -24.04
C LYS A 53 27.00 31.45 -24.54
N VAL A 54 26.04 31.00 -23.72
CA VAL A 54 24.60 31.10 -24.02
C VAL A 54 24.17 32.56 -24.01
N LEU A 55 24.60 33.36 -23.03
CA LEU A 55 24.33 34.80 -22.98
C LEU A 55 24.90 35.56 -24.19
N GLU A 56 26.16 35.31 -24.55
CA GLU A 56 26.77 35.88 -25.74
C GLU A 56 26.05 35.51 -27.01
N ARG A 57 25.68 34.23 -27.15
CA ARG A 57 24.91 33.75 -28.32
C ARG A 57 23.53 34.39 -28.42
N LYS A 58 22.85 34.53 -27.28
CA LYS A 58 21.55 35.23 -27.20
C LYS A 58 21.66 36.65 -27.69
N ALA A 59 22.65 37.41 -27.18
CA ALA A 59 22.87 38.79 -27.61
C ALA A 59 23.14 38.92 -29.12
N GLN A 60 23.93 37.99 -29.71
CA GLN A 60 24.18 37.95 -31.17
C GLN A 60 22.87 37.71 -31.95
N LEU A 61 22.09 36.71 -31.52
CA LEU A 61 20.81 36.40 -32.20
C LEU A 61 19.80 37.53 -32.12
N ASP A 62 19.74 38.24 -30.98
CA ASP A 62 18.90 39.44 -30.81
C ASP A 62 19.31 40.57 -31.76
N GLN A 63 20.63 40.80 -31.91
CA GLN A 63 21.17 41.78 -32.90
C GLN A 63 20.77 41.46 -34.32
N PHE A 64 20.69 40.16 -34.68
CA PHE A 64 20.29 39.72 -36.02
C PHE A 64 18.76 39.59 -36.19
N GLY A 65 17.98 39.91 -35.17
CA GLY A 65 16.54 39.85 -35.21
C GLY A 65 15.96 38.42 -35.35
N VAL A 66 16.72 37.39 -34.93
CA VAL A 66 16.27 35.99 -34.98
C VAL A 66 15.23 35.75 -33.89
N THR A 67 14.02 35.38 -34.29
CA THR A 67 12.89 35.16 -33.37
C THR A 67 12.87 33.75 -32.79
N ASN A 68 13.21 32.73 -33.59
CA ASN A 68 13.34 31.36 -33.07
C ASN A 68 14.80 31.04 -32.76
N GLN A 69 15.15 31.06 -31.47
CA GLN A 69 16.53 30.93 -31.00
C GLN A 69 16.82 29.58 -30.31
N ASP A 70 15.80 28.78 -30.03
CA ASP A 70 15.89 27.59 -29.20
C ASP A 70 16.98 26.60 -29.62
N GLN A 71 16.98 26.21 -30.91
CA GLN A 71 17.98 25.28 -31.44
C GLN A 71 19.41 25.82 -31.30
N ALA A 72 19.61 27.10 -31.59
CA ALA A 72 20.92 27.73 -31.50
C ALA A 72 21.44 27.85 -30.07
N LEU A 73 20.57 28.11 -29.11
CA LEU A 73 20.90 28.22 -27.68
C LEU A 73 21.13 26.83 -27.07
N CYS A 74 20.33 25.82 -27.42
CA CYS A 74 20.55 24.44 -27.04
C CYS A 74 21.89 23.88 -27.55
N MET A 75 22.26 24.18 -28.80
CA MET A 75 23.57 23.76 -29.34
C MET A 75 24.74 24.34 -28.55
N VAL A 76 24.63 25.58 -28.08
CA VAL A 76 25.67 26.25 -27.31
C VAL A 76 25.68 25.76 -25.85
N SER A 77 24.55 25.47 -25.27
CA SER A 77 24.45 24.91 -23.92
C SER A 77 24.99 23.48 -23.85
N GLY A 78 24.92 22.72 -24.94
CA GLY A 78 25.25 21.30 -24.99
C GLY A 78 24.15 20.37 -24.44
N PHE A 79 22.95 20.94 -24.14
CA PHE A 79 21.81 20.24 -23.59
C PHE A 79 20.55 20.55 -24.41
N PRO A 80 19.46 19.77 -24.30
CA PRO A 80 18.17 20.09 -24.89
C PRO A 80 17.45 21.25 -24.19
N PHE A 81 18.14 21.96 -23.31
CA PHE A 81 17.66 23.12 -22.56
C PHE A 81 18.77 24.17 -22.37
N TYR A 82 18.35 25.38 -22.09
CA TYR A 82 19.24 26.52 -21.82
C TYR A 82 18.60 27.47 -20.79
N ASN A 83 19.39 28.41 -20.27
CA ASN A 83 18.90 29.56 -19.55
C ASN A 83 19.61 30.84 -20.00
N HIS A 84 18.85 31.82 -20.47
CA HIS A 84 19.37 33.10 -20.98
C HIS A 84 19.23 34.27 -19.98
N SER A 85 18.75 34.05 -18.76
CA SER A 85 18.79 35.07 -17.69
C SER A 85 20.22 35.33 -17.27
N LYS A 86 20.52 36.54 -16.84
CA LYS A 86 21.81 36.87 -16.22
C LYS A 86 22.07 36.24 -14.85
N PHE A 87 21.01 35.74 -14.22
CA PHE A 87 21.08 35.16 -12.89
C PHE A 87 21.35 33.66 -12.91
N THR A 88 21.98 33.18 -11.84
CA THR A 88 22.06 31.76 -11.43
C THR A 88 21.54 31.66 -10.00
N LEU A 89 21.22 30.45 -9.53
CA LEU A 89 20.81 30.27 -8.12
C LEU A 89 21.89 30.77 -7.15
N LYS A 90 23.18 30.60 -7.47
CA LYS A 90 24.32 31.12 -6.67
C LYS A 90 24.37 32.64 -6.64
N THR A 91 24.09 33.32 -7.75
CA THR A 91 24.13 34.80 -7.79
C THR A 91 22.95 35.46 -7.10
N LEU A 92 21.81 34.78 -7.05
CA LEU A 92 20.59 35.25 -6.39
C LEU A 92 20.75 35.38 -4.88
N ILE A 93 21.62 34.60 -4.23
CA ILE A 93 21.85 34.69 -2.77
C ILE A 93 22.39 36.06 -2.33
N ASN A 94 23.09 36.76 -3.22
CA ASN A 94 23.68 38.08 -2.91
C ASN A 94 22.66 39.19 -2.79
N GLU A 95 21.40 38.95 -3.19
CA GLU A 95 20.32 39.93 -3.05
C GLU A 95 19.65 39.83 -1.68
N THR A 96 19.69 40.89 -0.91
CA THR A 96 19.16 40.93 0.46
C THR A 96 17.76 41.53 0.56
N ASP A 97 17.32 42.30 -0.44
CA ASP A 97 15.97 42.84 -0.50
C ASP A 97 14.98 41.75 -1.01
N PRO A 98 13.97 41.38 -0.22
CA PRO A 98 13.04 40.30 -0.58
C PRO A 98 12.28 40.56 -1.89
N GLN A 99 11.90 41.80 -2.20
CA GLN A 99 11.14 42.10 -3.42
C GLN A 99 12.04 42.07 -4.65
N ARG A 100 13.28 42.53 -4.54
CA ARG A 100 14.28 42.41 -5.60
C ARG A 100 14.65 40.93 -5.83
N LEU A 101 14.85 40.18 -4.76
CA LEU A 101 15.12 38.75 -4.86
C LEU A 101 13.97 38.04 -5.59
N ARG A 102 12.72 38.32 -5.26
CA ARG A 102 11.53 37.82 -5.95
C ARG A 102 11.57 38.14 -7.44
N MET A 103 11.81 39.40 -7.81
CA MET A 103 11.86 39.79 -9.22
C MET A 103 13.01 39.11 -9.96
N ASN A 104 14.19 39.04 -9.36
CA ASN A 104 15.36 38.40 -9.94
C ASN A 104 15.15 36.87 -10.09
N PHE A 105 14.48 36.24 -9.14
CA PHE A 105 14.14 34.81 -9.22
C PHE A 105 13.11 34.51 -10.32
N ILE A 106 12.11 35.39 -10.52
CA ILE A 106 11.17 35.29 -11.63
C ILE A 106 11.88 35.47 -12.97
N ASP A 107 12.80 36.45 -13.10
CA ASP A 107 13.61 36.63 -14.30
C ASP A 107 14.48 35.39 -14.58
N TYR A 108 15.11 34.83 -13.56
CA TYR A 108 15.89 33.61 -13.64
C TYR A 108 15.06 32.44 -14.17
N ILE A 109 13.82 32.23 -13.64
CA ILE A 109 12.91 31.19 -14.12
C ILE A 109 12.52 31.46 -15.58
N ASN A 110 12.14 32.67 -15.92
CA ASN A 110 11.70 33.03 -17.27
C ASN A 110 12.80 32.92 -18.32
N GLY A 111 14.05 32.87 -17.90
CA GLY A 111 15.20 32.68 -18.79
C GLY A 111 15.37 31.26 -19.34
N TYR A 112 14.63 30.27 -18.81
CA TYR A 112 14.70 28.90 -19.27
C TYR A 112 13.97 28.66 -20.60
N SER A 113 14.36 27.58 -21.30
CA SER A 113 13.67 27.06 -22.48
C SER A 113 12.24 26.60 -22.12
N GLU A 114 11.36 26.55 -23.14
CA GLU A 114 9.92 26.22 -22.96
C GLU A 114 9.69 24.90 -22.24
N ASP A 115 10.50 23.86 -22.55
CA ASP A 115 10.40 22.55 -21.91
C ASP A 115 10.66 22.60 -20.40
N VAL A 116 11.66 23.41 -19.96
CA VAL A 116 11.92 23.59 -18.53
C VAL A 116 10.82 24.42 -17.86
N LEU A 117 10.29 25.45 -18.55
CA LEU A 117 9.16 26.23 -18.06
C LEU A 117 7.91 25.36 -17.86
N GLU A 118 7.62 24.45 -18.79
CA GLU A 118 6.51 23.50 -18.65
C GLU A 118 6.69 22.63 -17.39
N ILE A 119 7.90 22.11 -17.12
CA ILE A 119 8.22 21.34 -15.90
C ILE A 119 7.93 22.18 -14.65
N ILE A 120 8.41 23.42 -14.58
CA ILE A 120 8.24 24.31 -13.43
C ILE A 120 6.76 24.63 -13.20
N ASP A 121 5.99 24.87 -14.27
CA ASP A 121 4.57 25.18 -14.20
C ASP A 121 3.75 23.99 -13.73
N LYS A 122 4.09 22.77 -14.14
CA LYS A 122 3.45 21.52 -13.69
C LYS A 122 3.72 21.19 -12.22
N PHE A 123 4.85 21.64 -11.68
CA PHE A 123 5.14 21.59 -10.23
C PHE A 123 4.47 22.72 -9.43
N HIS A 124 3.78 23.66 -10.08
CA HIS A 124 3.12 24.80 -9.43
C HIS A 124 4.04 25.75 -8.64
N LEU A 125 5.36 25.76 -8.91
CA LEU A 125 6.33 26.59 -8.17
C LEU A 125 6.00 28.08 -8.24
N ARG A 126 5.57 28.57 -9.42
CA ARG A 126 5.23 30.00 -9.58
C ARG A 126 4.16 30.47 -8.61
N GLN A 127 3.19 29.62 -8.27
CA GLN A 127 2.12 29.93 -7.33
C GLN A 127 2.62 30.05 -5.88
N GLN A 128 3.80 29.48 -5.58
CA GLN A 128 4.38 29.49 -4.23
C GLN A 128 5.37 30.66 -4.02
N ILE A 129 5.84 31.32 -5.10
CA ILE A 129 6.88 32.35 -5.00
C ILE A 129 6.43 33.54 -4.14
N ASP A 130 5.18 33.98 -4.27
CA ASP A 130 4.66 35.11 -3.50
C ASP A 130 4.63 34.79 -2.01
N ASN A 131 4.12 33.63 -1.64
CA ASN A 131 4.08 33.18 -0.27
C ASN A 131 5.49 32.95 0.33
N LEU A 132 6.43 32.40 -0.46
CA LEU A 132 7.85 32.28 -0.06
C LEU A 132 8.49 33.64 0.21
N THR A 133 8.11 34.66 -0.56
CA THR A 133 8.61 36.03 -0.41
C THR A 133 8.01 36.71 0.81
N GLU A 134 6.68 36.65 0.96
CA GLU A 134 5.96 37.28 2.08
C GLU A 134 6.37 36.69 3.43
N THR A 135 6.63 35.39 3.48
CA THR A 135 7.11 34.71 4.69
C THR A 135 8.62 34.83 4.91
N GLY A 136 9.35 35.50 4.02
CA GLY A 136 10.81 35.67 4.10
C GLY A 136 11.61 34.38 3.88
N ARG A 137 11.01 33.36 3.25
CA ARG A 137 11.61 32.03 3.09
C ARG A 137 12.35 31.82 1.77
N LEU A 138 12.12 32.65 0.74
CA LEU A 138 12.71 32.48 -0.58
C LEU A 138 14.25 32.47 -0.55
N GLY A 139 14.86 33.44 0.15
CA GLY A 139 16.32 33.52 0.29
C GLY A 139 16.89 32.32 1.03
N SER A 140 16.25 31.90 2.14
CA SER A 140 16.67 30.73 2.90
C SER A 140 16.57 29.45 2.09
N LEU A 141 15.53 29.30 1.26
CA LEU A 141 15.34 28.17 0.36
C LEU A 141 16.46 28.09 -0.68
N ILE A 142 16.74 29.18 -1.38
CA ILE A 142 17.82 29.26 -2.36
C ILE A 142 19.17 28.94 -1.70
N ALA A 143 19.44 29.49 -0.50
CA ALA A 143 20.68 29.23 0.23
C ALA A 143 20.87 27.74 0.56
N LYS A 144 19.80 27.06 0.98
CA LYS A 144 19.85 25.61 1.25
C LYS A 144 20.20 24.78 0.00
N PHE A 145 19.57 25.09 -1.15
CA PHE A 145 19.85 24.36 -2.41
C PHE A 145 21.21 24.69 -3.02
N THR A 146 21.84 25.76 -2.60
CA THR A 146 23.18 26.17 -3.05
C THR A 146 24.27 25.98 -1.99
N ASP A 147 23.96 25.25 -0.90
CA ASP A 147 24.88 24.90 0.16
C ASP A 147 26.09 24.13 -0.41
N SER A 148 27.30 24.51 0.00
CA SER A 148 28.55 23.90 -0.44
C SER A 148 28.74 22.43 -0.01
N ASN A 149 27.93 21.97 0.95
CA ASN A 149 27.95 20.58 1.40
C ASN A 149 27.13 19.64 0.52
N ILE A 150 26.47 20.16 -0.55
CA ILE A 150 25.68 19.36 -1.51
C ILE A 150 26.31 19.45 -2.89
N ASN A 151 26.50 18.30 -3.51
CA ASN A 151 26.86 18.21 -4.92
C ASN A 151 25.72 17.54 -5.71
N LEU A 152 25.05 18.31 -6.55
CA LEU A 152 24.06 17.81 -7.52
C LEU A 152 24.63 17.76 -8.94
N SER A 153 25.96 17.83 -9.11
CA SER A 153 26.65 17.73 -10.41
C SER A 153 26.94 16.27 -10.78
N ILE A 154 27.06 16.03 -12.09
CA ILE A 154 27.61 14.77 -12.65
C ILE A 154 29.11 14.63 -12.44
N LYS A 155 29.78 15.68 -11.97
CA LYS A 155 31.23 15.70 -11.66
C LYS A 155 31.43 15.79 -10.15
N PRO A 156 32.45 15.14 -9.61
CA PRO A 156 32.80 15.29 -8.20
C PRO A 156 33.31 16.72 -7.92
N VAL A 157 33.16 17.15 -6.68
CA VAL A 157 33.86 18.36 -6.18
C VAL A 157 35.19 17.92 -5.62
N LEU A 158 36.24 18.54 -6.11
CA LEU A 158 37.59 18.26 -5.69
C LEU A 158 38.11 19.41 -4.81
N ASP A 159 39.06 19.12 -3.91
CA ASP A 159 39.85 20.12 -3.20
C ASP A 159 41.00 20.66 -4.10
N ASP A 160 41.78 21.59 -3.55
CA ASP A 160 42.94 22.18 -4.27
C ASP A 160 44.06 21.17 -4.55
N GLU A 161 44.03 20.00 -3.87
CA GLU A 161 44.99 18.90 -4.04
C GLU A 161 44.46 17.84 -5.02
N GLY A 162 43.22 17.99 -5.50
CA GLY A 162 42.57 17.06 -6.45
C GLY A 162 41.90 15.85 -5.81
N ASN A 163 41.72 15.84 -4.47
CA ASN A 163 40.99 14.80 -3.78
C ASN A 163 39.48 15.06 -3.82
N GLU A 164 38.69 13.99 -3.89
CA GLU A 164 37.23 14.09 -3.89
C GLU A 164 36.67 14.50 -2.51
N VAL A 165 36.11 15.71 -2.43
CA VAL A 165 35.40 16.22 -1.23
C VAL A 165 33.95 15.80 -1.23
N LEU A 166 33.27 15.92 -2.38
CA LEU A 166 31.91 15.49 -2.57
C LEU A 166 31.80 14.62 -3.83
N PRO A 167 31.12 13.46 -3.75
CA PRO A 167 30.98 12.56 -4.88
C PRO A 167 30.12 13.18 -6.00
N ALA A 168 30.36 12.69 -7.20
CA ALA A 168 29.48 12.93 -8.33
C ALA A 168 28.12 12.29 -8.07
N LEU A 169 27.06 12.95 -8.53
CA LEU A 169 25.70 12.41 -8.54
C LEU A 169 25.34 12.04 -9.99
N ASP A 170 25.35 10.73 -10.26
CA ASP A 170 24.94 10.20 -11.56
C ASP A 170 23.41 10.33 -11.77
N ASN A 171 22.94 10.23 -13.01
CA ASN A 171 21.54 10.43 -13.36
C ASN A 171 20.63 9.35 -12.75
N HIS A 172 21.09 8.10 -12.70
CA HIS A 172 20.34 7.00 -12.12
C HIS A 172 20.09 7.22 -10.62
N THR A 173 21.11 7.63 -9.87
CA THR A 173 20.98 7.97 -8.44
C THR A 173 20.07 9.18 -8.25
N MET A 174 20.13 10.17 -9.15
CA MET A 174 19.24 11.35 -9.11
C MET A 174 17.77 10.95 -9.29
N GLY A 175 17.46 10.10 -10.27
CA GLY A 175 16.12 9.56 -10.49
C GLY A 175 15.59 8.82 -9.25
N THR A 176 16.43 8.00 -8.60
CA THR A 176 16.08 7.33 -7.34
C THR A 176 15.72 8.32 -6.21
N ILE A 177 16.50 9.42 -6.09
CA ILE A 177 16.21 10.46 -5.09
C ILE A 177 14.86 11.12 -5.36
N PHE A 178 14.55 11.43 -6.63
CA PHE A 178 13.25 11.98 -7.01
C PHE A 178 12.09 11.06 -6.61
N GLU A 179 12.16 9.79 -6.97
CA GLU A 179 11.14 8.79 -6.66
C GLU A 179 10.93 8.66 -5.15
N GLU A 180 12.01 8.52 -4.37
CA GLU A 180 11.92 8.37 -2.91
C GLU A 180 11.39 9.64 -2.22
N LEU A 181 11.75 10.83 -2.68
CA LEU A 181 11.21 12.09 -2.14
C LEU A 181 9.71 12.22 -2.42
N LEU A 182 9.27 11.96 -3.68
CA LEU A 182 7.85 12.00 -4.03
C LEU A 182 7.06 10.99 -3.21
N ARG A 183 7.54 9.74 -3.11
CA ARG A 183 6.90 8.71 -2.30
C ARG A 183 6.75 9.16 -0.85
N LYS A 184 7.80 9.70 -0.26
CA LYS A 184 7.79 10.14 1.14
C LYS A 184 6.87 11.35 1.37
N PHE A 185 6.80 12.30 0.45
CA PHE A 185 5.84 13.41 0.51
C PHE A 185 4.39 12.93 0.40
N ASN A 186 4.11 11.95 -0.45
CA ASN A 186 2.77 11.38 -0.60
C ASN A 186 2.36 10.56 0.64
N GLU A 187 3.26 9.76 1.23
CA GLU A 187 3.01 9.00 2.47
C GLU A 187 2.68 9.92 3.66
N GLU A 188 3.41 11.04 3.85
CA GLU A 188 3.14 11.97 4.95
C GLU A 188 1.81 12.72 4.82
N ASN A 189 1.30 12.86 3.62
CA ASN A 189 0.06 13.60 3.37
C ASN A 189 -1.20 12.71 3.34
N ASN A 190 -1.08 11.39 3.56
CA ASN A 190 -2.15 10.40 3.41
C ASN A 190 -2.86 10.49 2.04
N VAL A 191 -2.21 11.01 1.01
CA VAL A 191 -2.72 11.07 -0.35
C VAL A 191 -2.39 9.73 -1.02
N THR A 192 -3.17 8.71 -0.67
CA THR A 192 -3.15 7.42 -1.37
C THR A 192 -4.44 7.30 -2.16
N GLU A 193 -4.51 7.93 -3.33
CA GLU A 193 -5.48 7.51 -4.32
C GLU A 193 -5.07 6.15 -4.88
N ALA A 194 -6.02 5.24 -4.99
CA ALA A 194 -5.83 3.82 -5.31
C ALA A 194 -5.32 3.53 -6.74
N GLY A 195 -4.64 4.45 -7.40
CA GLY A 195 -4.11 4.34 -8.76
C GLY A 195 -2.68 4.83 -8.93
N GLU A 196 -2.10 5.50 -7.94
CA GLU A 196 -0.73 6.01 -8.03
C GLU A 196 0.26 5.01 -7.44
N HIS A 197 0.63 4.00 -8.22
CA HIS A 197 1.57 2.97 -7.79
C HIS A 197 2.95 3.21 -8.42
N PHE A 198 3.94 3.57 -7.60
CA PHE A 198 5.33 3.45 -8.02
C PHE A 198 5.65 1.96 -8.25
N THR A 199 6.08 1.64 -9.46
CA THR A 199 6.46 0.26 -9.80
C THR A 199 7.80 -0.06 -9.13
N PRO A 200 7.88 -1.08 -8.26
CA PRO A 200 9.14 -1.45 -7.62
C PRO A 200 10.21 -1.84 -8.64
N ARG A 201 11.48 -1.51 -8.36
CA ARG A 201 12.59 -1.71 -9.31
C ARG A 201 12.85 -3.16 -9.70
N ASP A 202 12.62 -4.09 -8.79
CA ASP A 202 12.68 -5.53 -9.06
C ASP A 202 11.68 -5.93 -10.15
N TYR A 203 10.47 -5.35 -10.12
CA TYR A 203 9.45 -5.51 -11.16
C TYR A 203 9.89 -4.90 -12.50
N VAL A 204 10.34 -3.66 -12.47
CA VAL A 204 10.75 -2.94 -13.68
C VAL A 204 11.85 -3.71 -14.41
N LYS A 205 12.82 -4.27 -13.68
CA LYS A 205 13.87 -5.12 -14.27
C LYS A 205 13.30 -6.38 -14.91
N LEU A 206 12.34 -7.05 -14.25
CA LEU A 206 11.66 -8.20 -14.82
C LEU A 206 10.94 -7.84 -16.13
N LEU A 207 10.19 -6.73 -16.16
CA LEU A 207 9.46 -6.30 -17.37
C LEU A 207 10.42 -6.02 -18.53
N ALA A 208 11.52 -5.33 -18.26
CA ALA A 208 12.55 -5.04 -19.26
C ALA A 208 13.19 -6.35 -19.78
N ASP A 209 13.53 -7.28 -18.91
CA ASP A 209 14.08 -8.58 -19.29
C ASP A 209 13.08 -9.38 -20.14
N LEU A 210 11.79 -9.46 -19.76
CA LEU A 210 10.74 -10.16 -20.52
C LEU A 210 10.46 -9.51 -21.88
N ALA A 211 10.70 -8.20 -22.00
CA ALA A 211 10.52 -7.50 -23.26
C ALA A 211 11.71 -7.71 -24.22
N VAL A 212 12.93 -7.65 -23.73
CA VAL A 212 14.13 -7.52 -24.56
C VAL A 212 14.87 -8.83 -24.75
N VAL A 213 15.08 -9.61 -23.68
CA VAL A 213 15.92 -10.82 -23.72
C VAL A 213 15.39 -11.90 -24.68
N PRO A 214 14.06 -12.17 -24.76
CA PRO A 214 13.54 -13.20 -25.69
C PRO A 214 13.78 -12.90 -27.18
N VAL A 215 14.15 -11.69 -27.53
CA VAL A 215 14.43 -11.26 -28.92
C VAL A 215 15.85 -10.74 -29.09
N ALA A 216 16.72 -10.93 -28.09
CA ALA A 216 18.09 -10.39 -28.08
C ALA A 216 18.92 -10.85 -29.30
N ASP A 217 18.74 -12.08 -29.75
CA ASP A 217 19.40 -12.64 -30.94
C ASP A 217 18.97 -11.99 -32.27
N LYS A 218 17.85 -11.27 -32.28
CA LYS A 218 17.29 -10.59 -33.46
C LYS A 218 17.52 -9.07 -33.43
N LEU A 219 18.11 -8.58 -32.35
CA LEU A 219 18.38 -7.15 -32.20
C LEU A 219 19.59 -6.76 -33.06
N GLU A 220 19.43 -5.72 -33.85
CA GLU A 220 20.45 -5.18 -34.73
C GLU A 220 20.87 -3.77 -34.28
N ASN A 221 22.01 -3.26 -34.80
CA ASN A 221 22.41 -1.89 -34.54
C ASN A 221 21.57 -0.90 -35.35
N ARG A 222 20.40 -0.58 -34.87
CA ARG A 222 19.41 0.36 -35.44
C ARG A 222 18.72 1.19 -34.38
N PRO A 223 17.96 2.25 -34.73
CA PRO A 223 17.11 2.94 -33.79
C PRO A 223 15.97 2.08 -33.26
N TYR A 224 15.74 2.13 -31.95
CA TYR A 224 14.62 1.50 -31.28
C TYR A 224 13.74 2.54 -30.59
N ALA A 225 12.44 2.32 -30.59
CA ALA A 225 11.45 3.14 -29.94
C ALA A 225 10.78 2.34 -28.80
N ILE A 226 10.82 2.86 -27.57
CA ILE A 226 10.18 2.28 -26.39
C ILE A 226 9.05 3.21 -25.98
N TYR A 227 7.90 2.63 -25.59
CA TYR A 227 6.71 3.39 -25.18
C TYR A 227 6.16 2.90 -23.85
N ASP A 228 5.75 3.85 -23.01
CA ASP A 228 4.98 3.62 -21.80
C ASP A 228 3.82 4.62 -21.72
N GLY A 229 2.59 4.11 -21.84
CA GLY A 229 1.35 4.92 -21.81
C GLY A 229 0.93 5.39 -20.43
N ALA A 230 1.57 4.92 -19.37
CA ALA A 230 1.37 5.34 -17.96
C ALA A 230 2.74 5.46 -17.29
N CYS A 231 3.60 6.31 -17.87
CA CYS A 231 5.04 6.26 -17.61
C CYS A 231 5.44 6.71 -16.19
N GLY A 232 4.55 7.31 -15.42
CA GLY A 232 4.87 7.78 -14.08
C GLY A 232 6.09 8.69 -14.09
N THR A 233 7.10 8.36 -13.28
CA THR A 233 8.40 9.06 -13.23
C THR A 233 9.39 8.61 -14.29
N GLY A 234 9.03 7.67 -15.17
CA GLY A 234 9.89 7.19 -16.27
C GLY A 234 10.79 6.01 -15.91
N GLY A 235 10.65 5.41 -14.73
CA GLY A 235 11.53 4.33 -14.27
C GLY A 235 11.55 3.11 -15.20
N ILE A 236 10.41 2.72 -15.79
CA ILE A 236 10.33 1.62 -16.77
C ILE A 236 11.12 1.97 -18.03
N LEU A 237 10.95 3.18 -18.54
CA LEU A 237 11.62 3.63 -19.76
C LEU A 237 13.13 3.65 -19.59
N SER A 238 13.64 4.18 -18.48
CA SER A 238 15.08 4.26 -18.18
C SER A 238 15.73 2.88 -18.07
N ILE A 239 15.13 1.95 -17.32
CA ILE A 239 15.68 0.59 -17.14
C ILE A 239 15.60 -0.21 -18.45
N ALA A 240 14.52 -0.07 -19.24
CA ALA A 240 14.43 -0.71 -20.54
C ALA A 240 15.49 -0.20 -21.52
N GLN A 241 15.80 1.11 -21.50
CA GLN A 241 16.88 1.70 -22.25
C GLN A 241 18.24 1.11 -21.83
N GLU A 242 18.53 1.08 -20.53
CA GLU A 242 19.76 0.49 -19.99
C GLU A 242 19.92 -0.95 -20.48
N ARG A 243 18.84 -1.74 -20.43
CA ARG A 243 18.86 -3.15 -20.84
C ARG A 243 19.17 -3.35 -22.33
N ILE A 244 18.59 -2.54 -23.20
CA ILE A 244 18.91 -2.59 -24.64
C ILE A 244 20.35 -2.11 -24.88
N ALA A 245 20.81 -1.07 -24.20
CA ALA A 245 22.17 -0.55 -24.34
C ALA A 245 23.25 -1.54 -23.86
N GLU A 246 22.96 -2.37 -22.86
CA GLU A 246 23.82 -3.48 -22.44
C GLU A 246 23.99 -4.54 -23.55
N LEU A 247 22.92 -4.85 -24.29
CA LEU A 247 22.94 -5.84 -25.36
C LEU A 247 23.50 -5.28 -26.66
N ILE A 248 23.18 -4.01 -26.96
CA ILE A 248 23.59 -3.33 -28.18
C ILE A 248 24.13 -1.93 -27.85
N PRO A 249 25.41 -1.80 -27.48
CA PRO A 249 25.98 -0.54 -26.96
C PRO A 249 25.89 0.66 -27.92
N ASN A 250 25.76 0.43 -29.24
CA ASN A 250 25.70 1.48 -30.25
C ASN A 250 24.30 1.75 -30.79
N ALA A 251 23.26 1.13 -30.23
CA ALA A 251 21.88 1.37 -30.66
C ALA A 251 21.41 2.76 -30.22
N THR A 252 20.69 3.46 -31.09
CA THR A 252 19.99 4.69 -30.74
C THR A 252 18.63 4.34 -30.17
N ILE A 253 18.35 4.75 -28.92
CA ILE A 253 17.10 4.41 -28.23
C ILE A 253 16.27 5.68 -28.02
N HIS A 254 15.05 5.67 -28.50
CA HIS A 254 14.09 6.76 -28.32
C HIS A 254 13.03 6.34 -27.32
N LEU A 255 12.86 7.12 -26.24
CA LEU A 255 11.87 6.88 -25.21
C LEU A 255 10.63 7.75 -25.42
N PHE A 256 9.45 7.14 -25.36
CA PHE A 256 8.17 7.80 -25.46
C PHE A 256 7.34 7.46 -24.25
N GLY A 257 6.71 8.46 -23.63
CA GLY A 257 5.86 8.27 -22.47
C GLY A 257 4.65 9.18 -22.48
N GLN A 258 3.59 8.78 -21.78
CA GLN A 258 2.45 9.65 -21.51
C GLN A 258 2.07 9.53 -20.05
N GLU A 259 1.80 10.67 -19.40
CA GLU A 259 1.48 10.73 -17.98
C GLU A 259 0.37 11.76 -17.72
N LEU A 260 -0.60 11.36 -16.88
CA LEU A 260 -1.76 12.17 -16.51
C LEU A 260 -1.45 13.14 -15.36
N GLN A 261 -0.67 12.71 -14.38
CA GLN A 261 -0.40 13.49 -13.17
C GLN A 261 0.68 14.53 -13.42
N PRO A 262 0.42 15.83 -13.12
CA PRO A 262 1.34 16.92 -13.44
C PRO A 262 2.73 16.77 -12.84
N GLU A 263 2.81 16.40 -11.57
CA GLU A 263 4.09 16.30 -10.84
C GLU A 263 4.93 15.10 -11.30
N THR A 264 4.30 13.96 -11.56
CA THR A 264 4.97 12.76 -12.10
C THR A 264 5.44 12.98 -13.54
N PHE A 265 4.60 13.62 -14.39
CA PHE A 265 4.98 14.06 -15.72
C PHE A 265 6.21 14.98 -15.69
N ALA A 266 6.18 16.02 -14.82
CA ALA A 266 7.28 16.96 -14.70
C ALA A 266 8.58 16.28 -14.25
N THR A 267 8.48 15.32 -13.33
CA THR A 267 9.61 14.52 -12.86
C THR A 267 10.18 13.67 -14.00
N CYS A 268 9.34 12.92 -14.71
CA CYS A 268 9.74 12.10 -15.85
C CYS A 268 10.45 12.95 -16.92
N LYS A 269 9.82 14.05 -17.32
CA LYS A 269 10.37 14.95 -18.33
C LYS A 269 11.72 15.55 -17.91
N ALA A 270 11.83 15.97 -16.63
CA ALA A 270 13.08 16.50 -16.09
C ALA A 270 14.20 15.46 -16.10
N ASP A 271 13.94 14.25 -15.63
CA ASP A 271 14.92 13.16 -15.58
C ASP A 271 15.41 12.79 -16.99
N MET A 272 14.50 12.61 -17.95
CA MET A 272 14.84 12.31 -19.35
C MET A 272 15.61 13.43 -20.04
N MET A 273 15.33 14.69 -19.72
CA MET A 273 16.07 15.84 -20.24
C MET A 273 17.49 15.91 -19.66
N ILE A 274 17.61 15.73 -18.35
CA ILE A 274 18.89 15.82 -17.64
C ILE A 274 19.83 14.67 -18.01
N SER A 275 19.27 13.46 -18.23
CA SER A 275 20.04 12.29 -18.67
C SER A 275 20.49 12.37 -20.13
N GLY A 276 20.01 13.36 -20.89
CA GLY A 276 20.36 13.53 -22.30
C GLY A 276 19.69 12.49 -23.23
N VAL A 277 18.71 11.78 -22.71
CA VAL A 277 17.97 10.74 -23.47
C VAL A 277 17.01 11.33 -24.47
N LEU A 278 16.48 12.53 -24.21
CA LEU A 278 15.60 13.23 -25.15
C LEU A 278 16.44 13.92 -26.24
N PRO A 279 16.19 13.61 -27.53
CA PRO A 279 16.85 14.30 -28.61
C PRO A 279 16.49 15.79 -28.63
N GLN A 280 17.41 16.64 -29.03
CA GLN A 280 17.25 18.10 -29.06
C GLN A 280 16.10 18.59 -29.96
N THR A 281 15.75 17.88 -31.01
CA THR A 281 14.62 18.18 -31.87
C THR A 281 14.18 16.93 -32.63
N GLY A 282 12.87 16.72 -32.73
CA GLY A 282 12.29 15.71 -33.59
C GLY A 282 10.98 16.24 -34.17
N TYR A 283 10.67 15.86 -35.40
CA TYR A 283 9.38 16.11 -36.00
C TYR A 283 8.63 14.78 -36.13
N SER A 284 7.36 14.79 -35.82
CA SER A 284 6.47 13.65 -36.08
C SER A 284 6.34 13.40 -37.61
N LEU A 285 5.87 12.24 -38.00
CA LEU A 285 5.58 11.91 -39.40
C LEU A 285 4.65 12.94 -40.07
N LYS A 286 3.89 13.70 -39.29
CA LYS A 286 3.00 14.78 -39.73
C LYS A 286 3.62 16.18 -39.73
N GLY A 287 4.94 16.28 -39.45
CA GLY A 287 5.67 17.57 -39.48
C GLY A 287 5.47 18.45 -38.25
N SER A 288 4.78 17.99 -37.24
CA SER A 288 4.66 18.68 -35.95
C SER A 288 5.87 18.39 -35.04
N PRO A 289 6.29 19.29 -34.10
CA PRO A 289 7.29 18.97 -33.11
C PRO A 289 6.96 17.66 -32.38
N ARG A 290 7.93 16.74 -32.31
CA ARG A 290 7.75 15.41 -31.68
C ARG A 290 7.78 15.58 -30.18
N LYS A 291 6.71 15.17 -29.50
CA LYS A 291 6.69 15.10 -28.04
C LYS A 291 7.16 13.71 -27.62
N TYR A 292 8.24 13.62 -26.89
CA TYR A 292 8.74 12.35 -26.35
C TYR A 292 7.99 11.96 -25.07
N ILE A 293 7.78 12.91 -24.17
CA ILE A 293 6.92 12.74 -23.00
C ILE A 293 5.70 13.67 -23.16
N ALA A 294 4.51 13.10 -23.21
CA ALA A 294 3.26 13.81 -23.40
C ALA A 294 2.50 13.92 -22.07
N PHE A 295 1.92 15.09 -21.80
CA PHE A 295 1.03 15.31 -20.68
C PHE A 295 -0.43 15.05 -21.10
N GLY A 296 -1.18 14.31 -20.28
CA GLY A 296 -2.60 14.05 -20.48
C GLY A 296 -2.97 12.57 -20.37
N SER A 297 -4.26 12.29 -20.42
CA SER A 297 -4.76 10.91 -20.34
C SER A 297 -4.54 10.17 -21.65
N THR A 298 -3.86 9.03 -21.59
CA THR A 298 -3.66 8.12 -22.72
C THR A 298 -4.97 7.63 -23.33
N ILE A 299 -6.04 7.58 -22.54
CA ILE A 299 -7.36 7.10 -22.99
C ILE A 299 -8.06 8.17 -23.85
N SER A 300 -8.22 9.39 -23.31
CA SER A 300 -8.98 10.45 -23.98
C SER A 300 -8.13 11.33 -24.90
N GLU A 301 -6.82 11.33 -24.76
CA GLU A 301 -5.90 12.19 -25.50
C GLU A 301 -4.75 11.37 -26.08
N ASP A 302 -4.68 11.29 -27.42
CA ASP A 302 -3.55 10.65 -28.07
C ASP A 302 -2.34 11.60 -28.11
N GLY A 303 -1.40 11.40 -27.18
CA GLY A 303 -0.17 12.20 -27.10
C GLY A 303 0.84 11.91 -28.22
N HIS A 304 0.69 10.78 -28.92
CA HIS A 304 1.64 10.30 -29.92
C HIS A 304 0.93 9.79 -31.20
N PRO A 305 0.16 10.63 -31.86
CA PRO A 305 -0.67 10.20 -32.98
C PRO A 305 0.14 9.70 -34.18
N GLY A 306 -0.09 8.44 -34.57
CA GLY A 306 0.59 7.78 -35.68
C GLY A 306 1.98 7.23 -35.40
N GLU A 307 2.46 7.31 -34.15
CA GLU A 307 3.73 6.69 -33.76
C GLU A 307 3.54 5.19 -33.51
N THR A 308 4.57 4.41 -33.83
CA THR A 308 4.63 2.96 -33.57
C THR A 308 5.95 2.60 -32.90
N TYR A 309 5.97 1.54 -32.11
CA TYR A 309 7.07 1.23 -31.22
C TYR A 309 7.60 -0.18 -31.39
N ASP A 310 8.88 -0.41 -31.04
CA ASP A 310 9.48 -1.74 -30.98
C ASP A 310 9.10 -2.45 -29.67
N PHE A 311 9.05 -1.69 -28.59
CA PHE A 311 8.71 -2.18 -27.27
C PHE A 311 7.66 -1.27 -26.62
N CYS A 312 6.59 -1.86 -26.10
CA CYS A 312 5.64 -1.17 -25.22
C CYS A 312 5.73 -1.86 -23.85
N ILE A 313 6.14 -1.12 -22.81
CA ILE A 313 6.33 -1.67 -21.48
C ILE A 313 5.62 -0.74 -20.50
N SER A 314 4.57 -1.23 -19.85
CA SER A 314 3.71 -0.37 -19.04
C SER A 314 3.21 -1.06 -17.76
N ASN A 315 3.00 -0.25 -16.73
CA ASN A 315 2.20 -0.58 -15.57
C ASN A 315 1.04 0.40 -15.45
N PRO A 316 -0.06 0.19 -16.22
CA PRO A 316 -1.20 1.10 -16.19
C PRO A 316 -1.96 1.05 -14.86
N PRO A 317 -2.77 2.07 -14.53
CA PRO A 317 -3.66 2.01 -13.39
C PRO A 317 -4.72 0.92 -13.60
N PHE A 318 -4.87 0.01 -12.64
CA PHE A 318 -5.88 -1.05 -12.65
C PHE A 318 -6.90 -0.85 -11.51
N GLY A 319 -8.18 -1.23 -11.77
CA GLY A 319 -9.29 -0.95 -10.88
C GLY A 319 -9.69 0.53 -10.85
N THR A 320 -9.21 1.33 -11.80
CA THR A 320 -9.46 2.77 -11.86
C THR A 320 -10.56 3.08 -12.89
N PRO A 321 -11.65 3.79 -12.48
CA PRO A 321 -12.70 4.21 -13.40
C PRO A 321 -12.23 5.27 -14.39
N TRP A 322 -12.66 5.17 -15.68
CA TRP A 322 -12.33 6.12 -16.74
C TRP A 322 -13.46 7.08 -17.11
N LYS A 323 -14.33 7.40 -16.16
CA LYS A 323 -15.49 8.32 -16.32
C LYS A 323 -15.08 9.72 -16.74
N GLU A 324 -13.95 10.22 -16.24
CA GLU A 324 -13.46 11.55 -16.58
C GLU A 324 -13.03 11.64 -18.05
N ASP A 325 -12.50 10.55 -18.61
CA ASP A 325 -12.15 10.48 -20.03
C ASP A 325 -13.39 10.57 -20.93
N LEU A 326 -14.50 9.92 -20.53
CA LEU A 326 -15.79 10.08 -21.21
C LEU A 326 -16.28 11.54 -21.14
N ARG A 327 -16.22 12.17 -19.98
CA ARG A 327 -16.63 13.57 -19.79
C ARG A 327 -15.81 14.53 -20.62
N LYS A 328 -14.49 14.34 -20.73
CA LYS A 328 -13.62 15.12 -21.61
C LYS A 328 -14.03 15.03 -23.10
N LYS A 329 -14.63 13.91 -23.50
CA LYS A 329 -15.21 13.71 -24.86
C LYS A 329 -16.68 14.14 -24.97
N GLY A 330 -17.26 14.74 -23.92
CA GLY A 330 -18.66 15.16 -23.89
C GLY A 330 -19.67 14.01 -23.77
N LEU A 331 -19.23 12.85 -23.29
CA LEU A 331 -20.04 11.64 -23.18
C LEU A 331 -20.42 11.34 -21.72
N THR A 332 -21.58 10.75 -21.54
CA THR A 332 -22.05 10.22 -20.25
C THR A 332 -21.72 8.74 -20.11
N ASP A 333 -21.77 8.21 -18.88
CA ASP A 333 -21.54 6.79 -18.57
C ASP A 333 -22.42 5.84 -19.43
N LYS A 334 -23.65 6.25 -19.77
CA LYS A 334 -24.57 5.47 -20.61
C LYS A 334 -24.22 5.50 -22.09
N GLU A 335 -23.41 6.47 -22.50
CA GLU A 335 -23.00 6.69 -23.87
C GLU A 335 -21.59 6.15 -24.16
N LYS A 336 -20.98 5.37 -23.28
CA LYS A 336 -19.63 4.81 -23.47
C LYS A 336 -19.42 4.13 -24.82
N LYS A 337 -20.46 3.51 -25.39
CA LYS A 337 -20.42 2.89 -26.74
C LYS A 337 -20.23 3.90 -27.88
N LYS A 338 -20.45 5.20 -27.64
CA LYS A 338 -20.22 6.27 -28.61
C LYS A 338 -18.78 6.82 -28.55
N PHE A 339 -17.93 6.25 -27.72
CA PHE A 339 -16.54 6.66 -27.62
C PHE A 339 -15.80 6.25 -28.89
N ALA A 340 -15.70 7.21 -29.79
CA ALA A 340 -15.16 7.02 -31.16
C ALA A 340 -13.64 7.32 -31.16
N ASP A 341 -12.83 6.31 -30.88
CA ASP A 341 -11.38 6.37 -31.04
C ASP A 341 -10.92 5.08 -31.75
N SER A 342 -10.21 5.23 -32.87
CA SER A 342 -9.76 4.11 -33.69
C SER A 342 -8.85 3.12 -32.96
N ARG A 343 -8.21 3.52 -31.87
CA ARG A 343 -7.38 2.64 -31.02
C ARG A 343 -8.20 1.58 -30.27
N PHE A 344 -9.51 1.81 -30.07
CA PHE A 344 -10.39 0.98 -29.26
C PHE A 344 -11.57 0.38 -30.03
N ASN A 345 -11.68 0.69 -31.31
CA ASN A 345 -12.72 0.18 -32.20
C ASN A 345 -12.06 -0.24 -33.52
N LEU A 346 -12.08 -1.53 -33.81
CA LEU A 346 -11.48 -2.10 -35.02
C LEU A 346 -12.55 -2.82 -35.82
N GLU A 347 -12.40 -2.82 -37.18
CA GLU A 347 -13.07 -3.80 -38.01
C GLU A 347 -12.37 -5.15 -37.83
N TYR A 348 -13.13 -6.19 -37.55
CA TYR A 348 -12.60 -7.52 -37.30
C TYR A 348 -13.45 -8.57 -38.02
N ASP A 349 -12.87 -9.14 -39.08
CA ASP A 349 -13.29 -10.34 -39.84
C ASP A 349 -14.80 -10.49 -40.15
N GLY A 350 -15.46 -9.38 -40.49
CA GLY A 350 -16.88 -9.38 -40.91
C GLY A 350 -17.91 -9.29 -39.77
N ASP A 351 -17.47 -9.24 -38.51
CA ASP A 351 -18.36 -9.11 -37.33
C ASP A 351 -18.83 -7.66 -37.05
N GLY A 352 -18.63 -6.72 -38.00
CA GLY A 352 -18.98 -5.30 -37.81
C GLY A 352 -18.05 -4.56 -36.86
N ASP A 353 -18.57 -3.51 -36.22
CA ASP A 353 -17.78 -2.73 -35.23
C ASP A 353 -17.38 -3.59 -34.04
N PHE A 354 -16.15 -4.09 -34.04
CA PHE A 354 -15.57 -4.87 -32.96
C PHE A 354 -14.96 -3.91 -31.92
N SER A 355 -15.70 -3.65 -30.84
CA SER A 355 -15.35 -2.68 -29.83
C SER A 355 -14.61 -3.30 -28.68
N PHE A 356 -13.50 -2.67 -28.26
CA PHE A 356 -12.74 -2.99 -27.03
C PHE A 356 -13.14 -2.12 -25.83
N ILE A 357 -14.24 -1.38 -25.92
CA ILE A 357 -14.67 -0.48 -24.85
C ILE A 357 -15.13 -1.29 -23.64
N PRO A 358 -14.36 -1.29 -22.52
CA PRO A 358 -14.63 -2.09 -21.35
C PRO A 358 -15.73 -1.48 -20.48
N ASP A 359 -16.00 -2.09 -19.34
CA ASP A 359 -16.82 -1.47 -18.32
C ASP A 359 -16.12 -0.24 -17.71
N ILE A 360 -16.93 0.73 -17.23
CA ILE A 360 -16.46 2.04 -16.78
C ILE A 360 -15.59 1.95 -15.53
N GLY A 361 -15.71 0.85 -14.79
CA GLY A 361 -15.05 0.66 -13.51
C GLY A 361 -13.55 0.39 -13.56
N ASP A 362 -13.02 0.01 -14.73
CA ASP A 362 -11.61 -0.36 -14.87
C ASP A 362 -11.08 -0.05 -16.26
N CYS A 363 -10.00 0.73 -16.34
CA CYS A 363 -9.43 1.19 -17.61
C CYS A 363 -8.25 0.34 -18.11
N GLN A 364 -7.75 -0.64 -17.39
CA GLN A 364 -6.51 -1.33 -17.71
C GLN A 364 -6.50 -1.93 -19.13
N MET A 365 -7.62 -2.49 -19.57
CA MET A 365 -7.73 -3.07 -20.91
C MET A 365 -7.66 -2.04 -22.05
N LEU A 366 -7.97 -0.77 -21.79
CA LEU A 366 -7.80 0.31 -22.78
C LEU A 366 -6.31 0.63 -23.00
N PHE A 367 -5.47 0.51 -21.97
CA PHE A 367 -4.02 0.66 -22.13
C PHE A 367 -3.44 -0.44 -23.00
N LEU A 368 -3.84 -1.68 -22.80
CA LEU A 368 -3.42 -2.80 -23.64
C LEU A 368 -3.88 -2.62 -25.09
N ALA A 369 -5.13 -2.20 -25.30
CA ALA A 369 -5.64 -1.90 -26.64
C ALA A 369 -4.87 -0.75 -27.31
N ASN A 370 -4.54 0.32 -26.56
CA ASN A 370 -3.69 1.40 -27.04
C ASN A 370 -2.31 0.87 -27.48
N ASN A 371 -1.67 0.02 -26.70
CA ASN A 371 -0.36 -0.55 -27.03
C ASN A 371 -0.44 -1.46 -28.27
N ILE A 372 -1.51 -2.24 -28.42
CA ILE A 372 -1.74 -3.06 -29.62
C ILE A 372 -1.91 -2.19 -30.87
N SER A 373 -2.61 -1.05 -30.76
CA SER A 373 -2.78 -0.10 -31.87
C SER A 373 -1.46 0.54 -32.32
N ARG A 374 -0.39 0.42 -31.55
CA ARG A 374 0.95 0.97 -31.78
C ARG A 374 1.94 -0.08 -32.32
N MET A 375 1.48 -1.27 -32.63
CA MET A 375 2.36 -2.32 -33.15
C MET A 375 2.91 -1.96 -34.53
N LYS A 376 4.20 -2.22 -34.74
CA LYS A 376 4.88 -2.11 -36.02
C LYS A 376 4.57 -3.32 -36.90
N ASP A 377 4.32 -3.08 -38.18
CA ASP A 377 4.25 -4.12 -39.20
C ASP A 377 5.62 -4.27 -39.91
N THR A 378 6.59 -4.81 -39.17
CA THR A 378 7.97 -5.06 -39.63
C THR A 378 8.37 -6.49 -39.30
N ASP A 379 9.48 -7.01 -39.81
CA ASP A 379 9.99 -8.36 -39.52
C ASP A 379 10.26 -8.58 -38.03
N SER A 380 10.71 -7.56 -37.33
CA SER A 380 10.91 -7.59 -35.88
C SER A 380 9.61 -7.39 -35.07
N GLY A 381 8.61 -6.71 -35.68
CA GLY A 381 7.33 -6.41 -35.05
C GLY A 381 7.44 -5.55 -33.78
N THR A 382 6.50 -5.76 -32.88
CA THR A 382 6.45 -5.12 -31.56
C THR A 382 6.29 -6.18 -30.47
N ARG A 383 6.90 -5.91 -29.30
CA ARG A 383 6.72 -6.70 -28.10
C ARG A 383 6.13 -5.82 -27.01
N ILE A 384 4.99 -6.22 -26.47
CA ILE A 384 4.27 -5.55 -25.38
C ILE A 384 4.43 -6.38 -24.13
N VAL A 385 4.81 -5.73 -23.01
CA VAL A 385 4.89 -6.33 -21.69
C VAL A 385 4.16 -5.41 -20.71
N GLU A 386 2.99 -5.83 -20.24
CA GLU A 386 2.09 -4.96 -19.47
C GLU A 386 1.59 -5.67 -18.21
N ILE A 387 1.57 -4.96 -17.08
CA ILE A 387 1.08 -5.47 -15.80
C ILE A 387 -0.42 -5.22 -15.68
N HIS A 388 -1.15 -6.24 -15.28
CA HIS A 388 -2.58 -6.17 -14.99
C HIS A 388 -2.92 -6.82 -13.66
N ASN A 389 -4.06 -6.46 -13.08
CA ASN A 389 -4.66 -7.26 -12.02
C ASN A 389 -5.39 -8.48 -12.60
N GLY A 390 -5.83 -9.40 -11.72
CA GLY A 390 -6.50 -10.64 -12.15
C GLY A 390 -7.82 -10.42 -12.90
N SER A 391 -8.49 -9.26 -12.74
CA SER A 391 -9.75 -8.99 -13.43
C SER A 391 -9.61 -9.01 -14.95
N SER A 392 -8.47 -8.61 -15.50
CA SER A 392 -8.18 -8.61 -16.93
C SER A 392 -8.32 -9.98 -17.59
N LEU A 393 -8.14 -11.05 -16.82
CA LEU A 393 -8.16 -12.42 -17.32
C LEU A 393 -9.58 -12.94 -17.65
N PHE A 394 -10.58 -12.51 -16.87
CA PHE A 394 -11.94 -13.10 -16.93
C PHE A 394 -13.09 -12.11 -16.86
N THR A 395 -12.87 -10.84 -16.47
CA THR A 395 -13.96 -9.85 -16.38
C THR A 395 -14.52 -9.53 -17.75
N GLY A 396 -15.79 -9.16 -17.77
CA GLY A 396 -16.55 -8.87 -19.01
C GLY A 396 -17.35 -10.08 -19.48
N LYS A 397 -18.55 -9.82 -20.02
CA LYS A 397 -19.42 -10.83 -20.63
C LYS A 397 -18.92 -11.19 -22.03
N ALA A 398 -19.28 -12.35 -22.51
CA ALA A 398 -19.10 -12.72 -23.92
C ALA A 398 -19.66 -11.61 -24.84
N GLY A 399 -18.87 -11.17 -25.82
CA GLY A 399 -19.20 -10.02 -26.70
C GLY A 399 -19.05 -8.65 -26.03
N GLY A 400 -18.60 -8.56 -24.77
CA GLY A 400 -18.24 -7.31 -24.10
C GLY A 400 -16.82 -6.87 -24.43
N GLY A 401 -16.48 -5.58 -24.17
CA GLY A 401 -15.19 -4.99 -24.59
C GLY A 401 -13.96 -5.74 -24.10
N GLU A 402 -13.93 -6.16 -22.86
CA GLU A 402 -12.81 -6.91 -22.26
C GLU A 402 -12.68 -8.29 -22.90
N SER A 403 -13.80 -9.01 -23.06
CA SER A 403 -13.83 -10.33 -23.74
C SER A 403 -13.45 -10.22 -25.21
N ASN A 404 -13.91 -9.16 -25.90
CA ASN A 404 -13.56 -8.89 -27.28
C ASN A 404 -12.07 -8.60 -27.46
N LEU A 405 -11.44 -7.86 -26.55
CA LEU A 405 -9.99 -7.64 -26.62
C LEU A 405 -9.22 -8.94 -26.44
N ARG A 406 -9.61 -9.79 -25.47
CA ARG A 406 -9.01 -11.13 -25.29
C ARG A 406 -9.20 -11.98 -26.55
N ARG A 407 -10.41 -12.00 -27.13
CA ARG A 407 -10.71 -12.68 -28.41
C ARG A 407 -9.76 -12.21 -29.50
N PHE A 408 -9.66 -10.90 -29.72
CA PHE A 408 -8.79 -10.31 -30.74
C PHE A 408 -7.33 -10.72 -30.57
N ILE A 409 -6.79 -10.63 -29.34
CA ILE A 409 -5.39 -10.95 -29.05
C ILE A 409 -5.11 -12.44 -29.30
N ILE A 410 -6.03 -13.33 -28.92
CA ILE A 410 -5.85 -14.79 -29.01
C ILE A 410 -6.08 -15.29 -30.43
N GLU A 411 -7.16 -14.87 -31.10
CA GLU A 411 -7.48 -15.31 -32.47
C GLU A 411 -6.48 -14.78 -33.50
N ASN A 412 -5.89 -13.57 -33.29
CA ASN A 412 -4.79 -13.05 -34.11
C ASN A 412 -3.41 -13.60 -33.71
N ASP A 413 -3.36 -14.57 -32.81
CA ASP A 413 -2.11 -15.19 -32.32
C ASP A 413 -1.09 -14.21 -31.77
N LEU A 414 -1.56 -13.16 -31.06
CA LEU A 414 -0.71 -12.13 -30.48
C LEU A 414 -0.26 -12.44 -29.06
N LEU A 415 -1.09 -13.16 -28.26
CA LEU A 415 -0.77 -13.50 -26.86
C LEU A 415 0.31 -14.57 -26.79
N GLU A 416 1.50 -14.21 -26.35
CA GLU A 416 2.61 -15.18 -26.21
C GLU A 416 2.59 -15.88 -24.87
N ALA A 417 2.46 -15.11 -23.77
CA ALA A 417 2.43 -15.68 -22.43
C ALA A 417 1.74 -14.75 -21.41
N ILE A 418 1.34 -15.33 -20.28
CA ILE A 418 0.95 -14.60 -19.07
C ILE A 418 1.74 -15.16 -17.90
N VAL A 419 2.34 -14.27 -17.09
CA VAL A 419 3.09 -14.61 -15.88
C VAL A 419 2.32 -14.12 -14.66
N ALA A 420 1.85 -15.04 -13.79
CA ALA A 420 1.29 -14.71 -12.50
C ALA A 420 2.41 -14.43 -11.49
N LEU A 421 2.35 -13.29 -10.82
CA LEU A 421 3.37 -12.83 -9.89
C LEU A 421 2.89 -12.90 -8.42
N PRO A 422 3.80 -12.87 -7.44
CA PRO A 422 3.43 -12.93 -6.02
C PRO A 422 2.50 -11.78 -5.60
N GLU A 423 1.68 -12.03 -4.60
CA GLU A 423 0.92 -10.97 -3.91
C GLU A 423 1.82 -10.07 -3.08
N LYS A 424 1.33 -8.89 -2.71
CA LYS A 424 2.03 -7.92 -1.85
C LYS A 424 3.40 -7.48 -2.36
N MET A 425 3.52 -7.37 -3.68
CA MET A 425 4.73 -6.88 -4.35
C MET A 425 4.74 -5.35 -4.50
N PHE A 426 3.58 -4.69 -4.45
CA PHE A 426 3.44 -3.24 -4.56
C PHE A 426 3.32 -2.55 -3.21
N TYR A 427 3.72 -1.27 -3.14
CA TYR A 427 3.71 -0.49 -1.90
C TYR A 427 2.30 -0.23 -1.34
N ASN A 428 1.29 -0.10 -2.21
CA ASN A 428 -0.06 0.38 -1.85
C ASN A 428 -1.16 -0.68 -2.03
N THR A 429 -0.83 -1.88 -2.53
CA THR A 429 -1.81 -2.94 -2.75
C THR A 429 -1.23 -4.32 -2.51
N GLY A 430 -2.06 -5.19 -1.91
CA GLY A 430 -1.71 -6.59 -1.70
C GLY A 430 -2.20 -7.55 -2.78
N ILE A 431 -2.82 -7.04 -3.87
CA ILE A 431 -3.43 -7.89 -4.91
C ILE A 431 -2.39 -8.61 -5.76
N GLY A 432 -2.73 -9.81 -6.22
CA GLY A 432 -1.95 -10.55 -7.21
C GLY A 432 -2.00 -9.88 -8.58
N THR A 433 -0.86 -9.83 -9.25
CA THR A 433 -0.71 -9.20 -10.56
C THR A 433 -0.23 -10.20 -11.61
N TYR A 434 -0.51 -9.88 -12.87
CA TYR A 434 -0.22 -10.71 -14.02
C TYR A 434 0.49 -9.87 -15.09
N VAL A 435 1.60 -10.39 -15.61
CA VAL A 435 2.30 -9.76 -16.74
C VAL A 435 1.78 -10.37 -18.05
N TRP A 436 1.20 -9.54 -18.89
CA TRP A 436 0.79 -9.89 -20.24
C TRP A 436 1.95 -9.68 -21.20
N ILE A 437 2.28 -10.72 -21.98
CA ILE A 437 3.33 -10.69 -23.00
C ILE A 437 2.65 -10.89 -24.35
N VAL A 438 2.60 -9.83 -25.16
CA VAL A 438 1.87 -9.79 -26.42
C VAL A 438 2.83 -9.37 -27.54
N THR A 439 2.81 -10.07 -28.67
CA THR A 439 3.68 -9.77 -29.81
C THR A 439 3.02 -10.20 -31.12
N ASN A 440 3.26 -9.44 -32.18
CA ASN A 440 2.83 -9.80 -33.54
C ASN A 440 3.90 -10.61 -34.32
N ARG A 441 4.95 -11.06 -33.64
CA ARG A 441 6.05 -11.88 -34.25
C ARG A 441 6.46 -13.00 -33.29
N LYS A 442 5.53 -13.91 -32.99
CA LYS A 442 5.82 -15.12 -32.22
C LYS A 442 6.85 -15.98 -32.91
N ALA A 443 7.71 -16.63 -32.14
CA ALA A 443 8.60 -17.67 -32.63
C ALA A 443 7.80 -18.85 -33.26
N PRO A 444 8.31 -19.54 -34.28
CA PRO A 444 7.56 -20.58 -35.00
C PRO A 444 6.99 -21.68 -34.08
N ASN A 445 7.73 -22.09 -33.04
CA ASN A 445 7.29 -23.10 -32.06
C ASN A 445 6.20 -22.62 -31.09
N ARG A 446 5.93 -21.29 -31.03
CA ARG A 446 4.91 -20.67 -30.16
C ARG A 446 3.63 -20.30 -30.91
N ARG A 447 3.61 -20.46 -32.23
CA ARG A 447 2.42 -20.09 -33.03
C ARG A 447 1.23 -20.96 -32.68
N GLY A 448 0.07 -20.33 -32.55
CA GLY A 448 -1.19 -20.97 -32.13
C GLY A 448 -1.25 -21.37 -30.67
N LYS A 449 -0.26 -20.98 -29.85
CA LYS A 449 -0.13 -21.40 -28.44
C LYS A 449 0.08 -20.22 -27.52
N VAL A 450 -0.37 -20.38 -26.26
CA VAL A 450 -0.16 -19.44 -25.16
C VAL A 450 0.49 -20.19 -24.00
N GLN A 451 1.54 -19.59 -23.41
CA GLN A 451 2.19 -20.11 -22.22
C GLN A 451 1.66 -19.38 -20.98
N LEU A 452 1.24 -20.12 -19.97
CA LEU A 452 0.90 -19.60 -18.64
C LEU A 452 2.00 -19.98 -17.66
N ILE A 453 2.57 -19.00 -16.95
CA ILE A 453 3.65 -19.20 -15.99
C ILE A 453 3.17 -18.77 -14.59
N ASN A 454 3.21 -19.68 -13.65
CA ASN A 454 2.86 -19.42 -12.24
C ASN A 454 4.12 -19.15 -11.41
N ALA A 455 4.45 -17.88 -11.25
CA ALA A 455 5.58 -17.44 -10.44
C ALA A 455 5.15 -16.90 -9.05
N THR A 456 3.94 -17.21 -8.57
CA THR A 456 3.40 -16.69 -7.30
C THR A 456 4.26 -17.05 -6.07
N GLU A 457 5.04 -18.10 -6.13
CA GLU A 457 5.94 -18.53 -5.07
C GLU A 457 7.40 -18.07 -5.25
N PHE A 458 7.74 -17.41 -6.36
CA PHE A 458 9.09 -16.89 -6.64
C PHE A 458 9.25 -15.53 -5.96
N LYS A 459 9.63 -15.55 -4.68
CA LYS A 459 9.73 -14.35 -3.85
C LYS A 459 10.68 -14.51 -2.69
N SER A 460 11.34 -13.43 -2.34
CA SER A 460 12.14 -13.28 -1.13
C SER A 460 11.43 -12.31 -0.16
N SER A 461 11.32 -12.67 1.12
CA SER A 461 10.67 -11.82 2.12
C SER A 461 11.54 -10.61 2.47
N LEU A 462 10.94 -9.44 2.56
CA LEU A 462 11.62 -8.23 3.04
C LEU A 462 11.84 -8.30 4.55
N ARG A 463 12.96 -7.77 5.04
CA ARG A 463 13.23 -7.64 6.49
C ARG A 463 12.25 -6.70 7.20
N LYS A 464 11.72 -5.72 6.49
CA LYS A 464 10.73 -4.74 6.96
C LYS A 464 9.78 -4.44 5.81
N ASN A 465 8.48 -4.45 6.10
CA ASN A 465 7.47 -4.10 5.11
C ASN A 465 7.60 -2.63 4.70
N LEU A 466 7.37 -2.37 3.42
CA LEU A 466 7.33 -1.04 2.82
C LEU A 466 5.88 -0.78 2.37
N GLY A 467 5.05 -0.26 3.26
CA GLY A 467 3.60 -0.24 3.07
C GLY A 467 3.04 -1.66 3.02
N GLU A 468 2.25 -1.99 1.99
CA GLU A 468 1.74 -3.35 1.75
C GLU A 468 2.81 -4.30 1.18
N LYS A 469 3.89 -3.77 0.58
CA LYS A 469 4.97 -4.61 0.02
C LYS A 469 5.73 -5.32 1.14
N ASN A 470 5.71 -6.67 1.11
CA ASN A 470 6.41 -7.52 2.09
C ASN A 470 7.41 -8.49 1.45
N CYS A 471 7.50 -8.52 0.13
CA CYS A 471 8.42 -9.38 -0.62
C CYS A 471 8.97 -8.68 -1.86
N GLU A 472 10.02 -9.24 -2.44
CA GLU A 472 10.69 -8.77 -3.65
C GLU A 472 11.10 -9.96 -4.53
N LEU A 473 11.33 -9.70 -5.83
CA LEU A 473 11.93 -10.65 -6.75
C LEU A 473 13.46 -10.51 -6.70
N SER A 474 14.12 -11.55 -6.22
CA SER A 474 15.57 -11.64 -6.32
C SER A 474 16.01 -11.74 -7.80
N GLU A 475 17.31 -11.61 -8.06
CA GLU A 475 17.85 -11.83 -9.40
C GLU A 475 17.61 -13.29 -9.86
N GLU A 476 17.74 -14.24 -8.92
CA GLU A 476 17.50 -15.66 -9.18
C GLU A 476 16.03 -15.91 -9.55
N ASP A 477 15.06 -15.28 -8.83
CA ASP A 477 13.64 -15.37 -9.15
C ASP A 477 13.35 -14.85 -10.57
N ARG A 478 13.89 -13.68 -10.92
CA ARG A 478 13.70 -13.10 -12.26
C ARG A 478 14.30 -13.98 -13.36
N ASN A 479 15.52 -14.48 -13.14
CA ASN A 479 16.17 -15.38 -14.09
C ASN A 479 15.35 -16.67 -14.27
N ARG A 480 14.79 -17.22 -13.19
CA ARG A 480 13.94 -18.40 -13.26
C ARG A 480 12.67 -18.15 -14.07
N ILE A 481 12.01 -17.01 -13.90
CA ILE A 481 10.83 -16.64 -14.71
C ILE A 481 11.21 -16.54 -16.19
N LEU A 482 12.34 -15.89 -16.46
CA LEU A 482 12.85 -15.74 -17.83
C LEU A 482 13.20 -17.08 -18.48
N GLU A 483 13.85 -17.99 -17.75
CA GLU A 483 14.17 -19.35 -18.20
C GLU A 483 12.90 -20.13 -18.57
N LEU A 484 11.86 -20.08 -17.72
CA LEU A 484 10.57 -20.72 -17.99
C LEU A 484 9.94 -20.18 -19.28
N LEU A 485 10.00 -18.85 -19.48
CA LEU A 485 9.51 -18.25 -20.71
C LEU A 485 10.33 -18.71 -21.92
N MET A 486 11.65 -18.68 -21.84
CA MET A 486 12.56 -18.99 -22.96
C MET A 486 12.52 -20.47 -23.39
N ASN A 487 12.50 -21.38 -22.42
CA ASN A 487 12.52 -22.82 -22.69
C ASN A 487 11.23 -23.32 -23.35
N PHE A 488 10.10 -22.67 -23.08
CA PHE A 488 8.79 -23.03 -23.60
C PHE A 488 8.48 -24.54 -23.40
N GLU A 489 8.57 -24.98 -22.15
CA GLU A 489 8.34 -26.38 -21.72
C GLU A 489 7.26 -26.41 -20.63
N GLU A 490 6.57 -27.56 -20.54
CA GLU A 490 5.63 -27.82 -19.47
C GLU A 490 6.38 -28.26 -18.20
N THR A 491 6.12 -27.52 -17.12
CA THR A 491 6.61 -27.81 -15.77
C THR A 491 5.46 -27.63 -14.77
N PRO A 492 5.66 -27.88 -13.47
CA PRO A 492 4.65 -27.54 -12.47
C PRO A 492 4.28 -26.04 -12.46
N GLU A 493 5.22 -25.17 -12.86
CA GLU A 493 5.06 -23.72 -12.90
C GLU A 493 4.74 -23.18 -14.29
N SER A 494 4.85 -23.98 -15.35
CA SER A 494 4.63 -23.55 -16.76
C SER A 494 3.70 -24.51 -17.47
N LYS A 495 2.65 -24.00 -18.12
CA LYS A 495 1.71 -24.77 -18.92
C LYS A 495 1.49 -24.13 -20.28
N ILE A 496 1.31 -24.96 -21.32
CA ILE A 496 1.15 -24.52 -22.71
C ILE A 496 -0.21 -24.97 -23.20
N PHE A 497 -0.97 -24.04 -23.77
CA PHE A 497 -2.32 -24.25 -24.26
C PHE A 497 -2.43 -23.82 -25.71
N ASP A 498 -3.28 -24.47 -26.47
CA ASP A 498 -3.70 -24.01 -27.79
C ASP A 498 -4.67 -22.83 -27.63
N ASN A 499 -4.65 -21.89 -28.59
CA ASN A 499 -5.45 -20.67 -28.53
C ASN A 499 -6.96 -20.94 -28.32
N GLU A 500 -7.49 -22.01 -28.91
CA GLU A 500 -8.90 -22.39 -28.82
C GLU A 500 -9.36 -22.78 -27.42
N GLU A 501 -8.44 -23.18 -26.53
CA GLU A 501 -8.78 -23.61 -25.17
C GLU A 501 -9.30 -22.47 -24.27
N PHE A 502 -9.09 -21.21 -24.66
CA PHE A 502 -9.54 -20.03 -23.93
C PHE A 502 -10.90 -19.50 -24.41
N GLY A 503 -11.41 -20.03 -25.52
CA GLY A 503 -12.68 -19.65 -26.09
C GLY A 503 -13.85 -20.47 -25.53
N TYR A 504 -15.01 -19.82 -25.42
CA TYR A 504 -16.25 -20.48 -25.02
C TYR A 504 -17.46 -19.78 -25.64
N TRP A 505 -18.51 -20.57 -25.83
CA TRP A 505 -19.84 -20.04 -26.17
C TRP A 505 -20.63 -19.77 -24.88
N GLU A 506 -21.06 -18.55 -24.65
CA GLU A 506 -22.06 -18.23 -23.64
C GLU A 506 -23.45 -18.40 -24.25
N VAL A 507 -24.15 -19.45 -23.85
CA VAL A 507 -25.43 -19.84 -24.43
C VAL A 507 -26.54 -19.63 -23.42
N PRO A 508 -27.51 -18.73 -23.68
CA PRO A 508 -28.66 -18.54 -22.79
C PRO A 508 -29.51 -19.81 -22.71
N VAL A 509 -29.90 -20.21 -21.51
CA VAL A 509 -30.88 -21.29 -21.31
C VAL A 509 -32.27 -20.67 -21.30
N LEU A 510 -33.09 -21.12 -22.24
CA LEU A 510 -34.47 -20.68 -22.42
C LEU A 510 -35.44 -21.71 -21.85
N ARG A 511 -36.45 -21.29 -21.10
CA ARG A 511 -37.53 -22.17 -20.61
C ARG A 511 -38.88 -21.72 -21.14
N PRO A 512 -39.86 -22.64 -21.29
CA PRO A 512 -41.19 -22.32 -21.73
C PRO A 512 -41.87 -21.34 -20.74
N LYS A 513 -42.47 -20.30 -21.26
CA LYS A 513 -43.30 -19.39 -20.47
C LYS A 513 -44.54 -20.11 -19.99
N ARG A 514 -44.90 -19.90 -18.71
CA ARG A 514 -46.13 -20.36 -18.09
C ARG A 514 -46.95 -19.18 -17.60
N ASP A 515 -48.30 -19.29 -17.68
CA ASP A 515 -49.23 -18.31 -17.13
C ASP A 515 -49.32 -18.44 -15.59
N LYS A 516 -50.13 -17.65 -14.95
CA LYS A 516 -50.34 -17.67 -13.47
C LYS A 516 -50.96 -18.98 -12.97
N GLU A 517 -51.53 -19.77 -13.87
CA GLU A 517 -52.21 -21.07 -13.62
C GLU A 517 -51.28 -22.25 -13.95
N GLY A 518 -50.03 -21.97 -14.47
CA GLY A 518 -49.03 -22.98 -14.81
C GLY A 518 -49.14 -23.55 -16.26
N ASN A 519 -50.06 -23.05 -17.09
CA ASN A 519 -50.22 -23.50 -18.46
C ASN A 519 -49.18 -22.86 -19.37
N LEU A 520 -48.81 -23.57 -20.48
CA LEU A 520 -47.90 -23.07 -21.46
C LEU A 520 -48.48 -21.89 -22.23
N VAL A 521 -47.65 -20.85 -22.42
CA VAL A 521 -48.00 -19.66 -23.23
C VAL A 521 -47.51 -19.88 -24.67
N TYR A 522 -48.40 -19.64 -25.63
CA TYR A 522 -48.09 -19.79 -27.05
C TYR A 522 -47.96 -18.45 -27.75
N LYS A 523 -47.03 -18.37 -28.74
CA LYS A 523 -46.92 -17.20 -29.64
C LYS A 523 -48.16 -17.13 -30.52
N LYS A 524 -48.58 -15.91 -30.94
CA LYS A 524 -49.64 -15.74 -31.93
C LYS A 524 -49.23 -16.44 -33.23
N ALA A 525 -50.02 -17.47 -33.63
CA ALA A 525 -49.80 -18.22 -34.85
C ALA A 525 -49.94 -17.30 -36.08
N LYS A 526 -49.03 -17.42 -37.06
CA LYS A 526 -49.21 -16.85 -38.39
C LYS A 526 -50.20 -17.74 -39.16
N LYS A 527 -50.99 -17.12 -40.08
CA LYS A 527 -52.01 -17.80 -40.84
C LYS A 527 -51.48 -19.07 -41.51
N GLY A 528 -51.92 -20.25 -41.04
CA GLY A 528 -51.53 -21.57 -41.59
C GLY A 528 -50.37 -22.25 -40.87
N GLN A 529 -49.94 -21.76 -39.70
CA GLN A 529 -48.94 -22.43 -38.86
C GLN A 529 -49.55 -22.79 -37.51
N GLU A 530 -49.09 -23.88 -36.93
CA GLU A 530 -49.44 -24.26 -35.54
C GLU A 530 -48.82 -23.27 -34.53
N PRO A 531 -49.50 -22.97 -33.39
CA PRO A 531 -48.96 -22.07 -32.36
C PRO A 531 -47.71 -22.68 -31.75
N GLU A 532 -46.58 -21.95 -31.74
CA GLU A 532 -45.35 -22.35 -31.08
C GLU A 532 -45.34 -21.93 -29.61
N VAL A 533 -44.79 -22.75 -28.75
CA VAL A 533 -44.58 -22.43 -27.31
C VAL A 533 -43.68 -21.18 -27.22
N GLU A 534 -44.06 -20.22 -26.43
CA GLU A 534 -43.25 -19.02 -26.16
C GLU A 534 -42.20 -19.36 -25.11
N TYR A 535 -40.92 -19.20 -25.48
CA TYR A 535 -39.79 -19.39 -24.56
C TYR A 535 -39.34 -18.04 -24.02
N ALA A 536 -38.91 -18.01 -22.74
CA ALA A 536 -38.35 -16.83 -22.10
C ALA A 536 -36.93 -17.09 -21.62
N ARG A 537 -36.09 -16.09 -21.78
CA ARG A 537 -34.76 -16.04 -21.17
C ARG A 537 -34.92 -15.66 -19.69
N ASN A 538 -34.45 -16.47 -18.79
CA ASN A 538 -34.15 -16.03 -17.44
C ASN A 538 -32.79 -15.31 -17.48
N ARG A 539 -32.72 -14.05 -17.05
CA ARG A 539 -31.55 -13.19 -17.23
C ARG A 539 -30.26 -13.74 -16.60
N ASN A 540 -30.36 -14.68 -15.69
CA ASN A 540 -29.24 -15.21 -14.91
C ASN A 540 -28.87 -16.64 -15.26
N GLU A 541 -29.48 -17.24 -16.30
CA GLU A 541 -29.21 -18.62 -16.71
C GLU A 541 -28.59 -18.67 -18.08
N SER A 542 -27.30 -19.00 -18.14
CA SER A 542 -26.54 -19.29 -19.35
C SER A 542 -25.51 -20.40 -19.05
N GLU A 543 -25.27 -21.22 -20.02
CA GLU A 543 -24.18 -22.22 -20.00
C GLU A 543 -22.95 -21.70 -20.74
N ARG A 544 -21.78 -22.11 -20.27
CA ARG A 544 -20.49 -21.83 -20.92
C ARG A 544 -19.95 -23.10 -21.54
N VAL A 545 -20.10 -23.19 -22.85
CA VAL A 545 -19.66 -24.34 -23.64
C VAL A 545 -18.25 -24.08 -24.18
N PRO A 546 -17.19 -24.82 -23.77
CA PRO A 546 -15.87 -24.64 -24.32
C PRO A 546 -15.85 -24.81 -25.84
N LEU A 547 -15.05 -24.01 -26.56
CA LEU A 547 -14.88 -24.20 -28.02
C LEU A 547 -14.37 -25.60 -28.37
N THR A 548 -13.59 -26.19 -27.48
CA THR A 548 -13.00 -27.55 -27.62
C THR A 548 -13.95 -28.66 -27.21
N TYR A 549 -15.23 -28.37 -26.83
CA TYR A 549 -16.16 -29.45 -26.45
C TYR A 549 -16.50 -30.32 -27.65
N PRO A 550 -16.34 -31.67 -27.57
CA PRO A 550 -16.57 -32.59 -28.67
C PRO A 550 -18.02 -32.54 -29.18
N GLY A 551 -18.22 -32.17 -30.45
CA GLY A 551 -19.54 -32.03 -31.04
C GLY A 551 -20.20 -30.63 -30.83
N GLY A 552 -19.50 -29.70 -30.16
CA GLY A 552 -19.92 -28.31 -30.02
C GLY A 552 -21.13 -28.07 -29.12
N VAL A 553 -21.84 -26.96 -29.38
CA VAL A 553 -22.95 -26.49 -28.53
C VAL A 553 -24.14 -27.46 -28.51
N ASP A 554 -24.45 -28.10 -29.65
CA ASP A 554 -25.58 -29.04 -29.72
C ASP A 554 -25.31 -30.30 -28.92
N ALA A 555 -24.12 -30.88 -29.05
CA ALA A 555 -23.72 -32.06 -28.26
C ALA A 555 -23.64 -31.76 -26.77
N PHE A 556 -23.19 -30.57 -26.39
CA PHE A 556 -23.20 -30.13 -24.98
C PHE A 556 -24.65 -30.07 -24.45
N PHE A 557 -25.58 -29.53 -25.23
CA PHE A 557 -26.98 -29.48 -24.82
C PHE A 557 -27.54 -30.88 -24.56
N GLU A 558 -27.34 -31.82 -25.51
CA GLU A 558 -27.85 -33.17 -25.40
C GLU A 558 -27.22 -33.96 -24.23
N ASN A 559 -25.95 -33.72 -23.93
CA ASN A 559 -25.23 -34.51 -22.91
C ASN A 559 -25.35 -33.88 -21.50
N GLU A 560 -25.32 -32.55 -21.38
CA GLU A 560 -25.14 -31.90 -20.10
C GLU A 560 -26.39 -31.11 -19.62
N VAL A 561 -27.35 -30.77 -20.51
CA VAL A 561 -28.52 -29.99 -20.15
C VAL A 561 -29.83 -30.79 -20.29
N ALA A 562 -30.09 -31.37 -21.47
CA ALA A 562 -31.34 -32.07 -21.75
C ALA A 562 -31.68 -33.20 -20.77
N PRO A 563 -30.73 -34.01 -20.24
CA PRO A 563 -31.01 -35.06 -19.26
C PRO A 563 -31.55 -34.52 -17.93
N TYR A 564 -31.21 -33.28 -17.57
CA TYR A 564 -31.61 -32.62 -16.29
C TYR A 564 -32.76 -31.66 -16.45
N ASP A 565 -32.93 -31.05 -17.65
CA ASP A 565 -34.00 -30.10 -17.99
C ASP A 565 -34.51 -30.34 -19.43
N PRO A 566 -35.41 -31.31 -19.63
CA PRO A 566 -35.93 -31.67 -20.96
C PRO A 566 -36.79 -30.57 -21.59
N GLU A 567 -37.23 -29.57 -20.81
CA GLU A 567 -38.06 -28.46 -21.36
C GLU A 567 -37.16 -27.28 -21.77
N ALA A 568 -35.87 -27.31 -21.44
CA ALA A 568 -34.97 -26.22 -21.80
C ALA A 568 -34.68 -26.20 -23.32
N ARG A 569 -34.27 -25.03 -23.80
CA ARG A 569 -33.68 -24.83 -25.13
C ARG A 569 -32.53 -23.85 -25.02
N PHE A 570 -31.55 -24.00 -25.89
CA PHE A 570 -30.50 -23.01 -26.02
C PHE A 570 -30.97 -21.83 -26.87
N GLY A 571 -30.57 -20.62 -26.47
CA GLY A 571 -30.71 -19.40 -27.26
C GLY A 571 -29.50 -19.20 -28.16
N GLU A 572 -29.36 -18.01 -28.75
CA GLU A 572 -28.24 -17.62 -29.64
C GLU A 572 -26.94 -17.62 -28.85
N PRO A 573 -25.92 -18.42 -29.24
CA PRO A 573 -24.63 -18.47 -28.60
C PRO A 573 -23.84 -17.19 -28.87
N ILE A 574 -23.12 -16.69 -27.87
CA ILE A 574 -22.24 -15.53 -27.97
C ILE A 574 -20.82 -15.98 -27.66
N LEU A 575 -19.89 -15.72 -28.58
CA LEU A 575 -18.48 -16.09 -28.39
C LEU A 575 -17.80 -15.20 -27.34
N GLY A 576 -17.12 -15.82 -26.39
CA GLY A 576 -16.34 -15.19 -25.34
C GLY A 576 -14.97 -15.81 -25.18
N TYR A 577 -14.04 -15.07 -24.59
CA TYR A 577 -12.70 -15.53 -24.24
C TYR A 577 -12.35 -15.16 -22.81
N GLU A 578 -11.83 -16.15 -22.05
CA GLU A 578 -11.33 -15.96 -20.69
C GLU A 578 -10.11 -16.85 -20.40
N LEU A 579 -9.27 -16.42 -19.48
CA LEU A 579 -8.08 -17.14 -19.06
C LEU A 579 -8.23 -17.55 -17.58
N SER A 580 -8.71 -18.74 -17.33
CA SER A 580 -8.93 -19.28 -15.98
C SER A 580 -7.64 -19.74 -15.33
N PHE A 581 -6.75 -18.80 -14.98
CA PHE A 581 -5.41 -19.13 -14.44
C PHE A 581 -5.48 -20.06 -13.22
N THR A 582 -6.37 -19.80 -12.29
CA THR A 582 -6.59 -20.63 -11.10
C THR A 582 -6.98 -22.07 -11.43
N LYS A 583 -7.79 -22.29 -12.47
CA LYS A 583 -8.22 -23.64 -12.91
C LYS A 583 -7.02 -24.48 -13.31
N TYR A 584 -6.05 -23.91 -14.02
CA TYR A 584 -4.93 -24.63 -14.61
C TYR A 584 -3.81 -24.93 -13.60
N PHE A 585 -3.67 -24.08 -12.56
CA PHE A 585 -2.66 -24.27 -11.51
C PHE A 585 -3.26 -24.65 -10.16
N TYR A 586 -4.53 -25.05 -10.14
CA TYR A 586 -5.16 -25.54 -8.91
C TYR A 586 -4.44 -26.77 -8.39
N LYS A 587 -3.87 -26.67 -7.22
CA LYS A 587 -3.37 -27.82 -6.44
C LYS A 587 -4.43 -28.12 -5.39
N PRO A 588 -5.01 -29.36 -5.37
CA PRO A 588 -5.88 -29.73 -4.27
C PRO A 588 -5.14 -29.56 -2.95
N VAL A 589 -5.70 -28.76 -2.07
CA VAL A 589 -5.17 -28.63 -0.70
C VAL A 589 -5.47 -29.97 -0.02
N GLU A 590 -4.44 -30.69 0.38
CA GLU A 590 -4.64 -31.82 1.28
C GLU A 590 -5.32 -31.27 2.55
N LEU A 591 -6.52 -31.80 2.82
CA LEU A 591 -7.27 -31.38 4.00
C LEU A 591 -6.43 -31.75 5.23
N ARG A 592 -6.14 -30.77 6.03
CA ARG A 592 -5.43 -30.99 7.29
C ARG A 592 -6.20 -32.01 8.14
N PRO A 593 -5.51 -32.92 8.84
CA PRO A 593 -6.16 -33.83 9.76
C PRO A 593 -7.06 -33.10 10.72
N LEU A 594 -8.25 -33.61 10.98
CA LEU A 594 -9.24 -32.99 11.89
C LEU A 594 -8.66 -32.74 13.29
N ALA A 595 -7.71 -33.57 13.70
CA ALA A 595 -6.99 -33.42 14.98
C ALA A 595 -6.16 -32.14 15.03
N ASP A 596 -5.48 -31.77 13.92
CA ASP A 596 -4.64 -30.55 13.86
C ASP A 596 -5.52 -29.28 13.83
N ILE A 597 -6.64 -29.34 13.11
CA ILE A 597 -7.63 -28.24 13.10
C ILE A 597 -8.20 -28.03 14.51
N ARG A 598 -8.54 -29.10 15.22
CA ARG A 598 -9.00 -29.03 16.61
C ARG A 598 -7.94 -28.48 17.55
N ALA A 599 -6.66 -28.82 17.35
CA ALA A 599 -5.56 -28.28 18.14
C ALA A 599 -5.40 -26.76 17.94
N ASP A 600 -5.48 -26.28 16.71
CA ASP A 600 -5.42 -24.84 16.41
C ASP A 600 -6.61 -24.08 16.99
N ILE A 601 -7.82 -24.64 16.90
CA ILE A 601 -9.02 -24.06 17.48
C ILE A 601 -8.83 -23.90 19.01
N ARG A 602 -8.34 -24.94 19.71
CA ARG A 602 -8.05 -24.89 21.16
C ARG A 602 -6.98 -23.85 21.51
N ASP A 603 -5.97 -23.68 20.69
CA ASP A 603 -4.95 -22.63 20.91
C ASP A 603 -5.52 -21.22 20.77
N ILE A 604 -6.36 -20.99 19.74
CA ILE A 604 -7.07 -19.71 19.54
C ILE A 604 -7.98 -19.40 20.71
N GLU A 605 -8.72 -20.38 21.23
CA GLU A 605 -9.60 -20.21 22.37
C GLU A 605 -8.84 -19.88 23.66
N THR A 606 -7.74 -20.59 23.91
CA THR A 606 -6.90 -20.31 25.08
C THR A 606 -6.39 -18.87 25.04
N ARG A 607 -5.98 -18.40 23.87
CA ARG A 607 -5.57 -16.99 23.67
C ARG A 607 -6.73 -16.02 23.84
N THR A 608 -7.91 -16.34 23.33
CA THR A 608 -9.10 -15.49 23.44
C THR A 608 -9.59 -15.38 24.89
N ALA A 609 -9.61 -16.49 25.62
CA ALA A 609 -9.90 -16.49 27.06
C ALA A 609 -8.90 -15.63 27.86
N GLY A 610 -7.61 -15.68 27.50
CA GLY A 610 -6.58 -14.83 28.08
C GLY A 610 -6.82 -13.34 27.81
N MET A 611 -7.21 -12.97 26.61
CA MET A 611 -7.55 -11.58 26.24
C MET A 611 -8.81 -11.08 26.96
N LEU A 612 -9.85 -11.88 27.08
CA LEU A 612 -11.06 -11.52 27.83
C LEU A 612 -10.74 -11.25 29.31
N SER A 613 -9.88 -12.07 29.91
CA SER A 613 -9.42 -11.85 31.30
C SER A 613 -8.62 -10.55 31.46
N GLN A 614 -7.78 -10.18 30.48
CA GLN A 614 -7.03 -8.92 30.50
C GLN A 614 -7.96 -7.70 30.38
N ILE A 615 -8.97 -7.77 29.52
CA ILE A 615 -9.99 -6.71 29.36
C ILE A 615 -10.75 -6.53 30.69
N LEU A 616 -11.13 -7.62 31.33
CA LEU A 616 -11.81 -7.57 32.62
C LEU A 616 -10.97 -6.90 33.71
N ILE A 617 -9.70 -7.26 33.83
CA ILE A 617 -8.77 -6.63 34.79
C ILE A 617 -8.66 -5.12 34.53
N ALA A 618 -8.56 -4.69 33.26
CA ALA A 618 -8.49 -3.28 32.91
C ALA A 618 -9.79 -2.54 33.23
N GLU A 619 -10.95 -3.16 32.97
CA GLU A 619 -12.26 -2.59 33.27
C GLU A 619 -12.49 -2.46 34.79
N ILE A 620 -12.14 -3.47 35.56
CA ILE A 620 -12.21 -3.42 37.03
C ILE A 620 -11.33 -2.29 37.57
N ALA A 621 -10.09 -2.18 37.09
CA ALA A 621 -9.17 -1.11 37.51
C ALA A 621 -9.74 0.28 37.21
N ASN A 622 -10.40 0.44 36.07
CA ASN A 622 -11.02 1.69 35.69
C ASN A 622 -12.21 2.07 36.59
N VAL A 623 -13.17 1.15 36.81
CA VAL A 623 -14.36 1.44 37.65
C VAL A 623 -14.00 1.71 39.11
N VAL A 624 -13.00 1.01 39.63
CA VAL A 624 -12.51 1.21 41.02
C VAL A 624 -11.87 2.57 41.23
N LEU A 625 -11.30 3.19 40.18
CA LEU A 625 -10.62 4.50 40.24
C LEU A 625 -11.44 5.66 39.69
N ARG A 626 -12.42 5.39 38.84
CA ARG A 626 -13.20 6.42 38.10
C ARG A 626 -14.68 6.40 38.40
N GLY A 627 -15.17 5.38 39.11
CA GLY A 627 -16.61 5.16 39.33
C GLY A 627 -17.32 4.62 38.10
N LEU A 628 -18.65 4.46 38.22
CA LEU A 628 -19.51 3.91 37.16
C LEU A 628 -19.97 4.98 36.14
N ASN A 629 -19.84 6.27 36.49
CA ASN A 629 -20.24 7.37 35.60
C ASN A 629 -19.02 7.96 34.87
N PRO A 630 -18.85 7.66 33.56
CA PRO A 630 -17.67 8.14 32.82
C PRO A 630 -17.67 9.67 32.59
N ASN A 631 -18.83 10.34 32.78
CA ASN A 631 -19.00 11.79 32.61
C ASN A 631 -18.94 12.56 33.93
N ALA A 632 -18.62 11.90 35.05
CA ALA A 632 -18.51 12.56 36.35
C ALA A 632 -17.37 13.61 36.34
N PRO A 633 -17.60 14.82 36.88
CA PRO A 633 -16.51 15.78 37.06
C PRO A 633 -15.36 15.15 37.86
N THR A 634 -14.13 15.42 37.45
CA THR A 634 -12.94 14.84 38.10
C THR A 634 -12.05 15.90 38.72
N LYS A 635 -11.34 15.54 39.82
CA LYS A 635 -10.27 16.30 40.44
C LYS A 635 -8.96 15.53 40.41
N LYS A 636 -7.81 16.22 40.56
CA LYS A 636 -6.48 15.60 40.68
C LYS A 636 -6.38 14.98 42.08
N ALA A 637 -5.99 13.72 42.15
CA ALA A 637 -5.77 13.02 43.44
C ALA A 637 -4.53 13.56 44.16
N GLN A 638 -4.57 13.56 45.53
CA GLN A 638 -3.43 13.97 46.36
C GLN A 638 -2.28 12.98 46.22
N THR A 639 -2.58 11.68 46.11
CA THR A 639 -1.58 10.67 45.80
C THR A 639 -1.46 10.53 44.27
N ILE A 640 -0.29 10.89 43.73
CA ILE A 640 -0.04 11.07 42.29
C ILE A 640 -0.34 9.81 41.47
N GLN A 641 -0.15 8.63 42.04
CA GLN A 641 -0.37 7.34 41.39
C GLN A 641 -1.85 7.14 40.97
N PHE A 642 -2.81 7.75 41.66
CA PHE A 642 -4.22 7.63 41.29
C PHE A 642 -4.67 8.60 40.17
N GLY A 643 -3.83 9.60 39.84
CA GLY A 643 -4.06 10.54 38.74
C GLY A 643 -5.29 11.43 38.97
N ARG A 644 -6.38 11.22 38.23
CA ARG A 644 -7.65 11.95 38.40
C ARG A 644 -8.72 10.98 38.93
N ILE A 645 -9.50 11.44 39.89
CA ILE A 645 -10.61 10.71 40.51
C ILE A 645 -11.90 11.53 40.43
N PRO A 646 -13.11 10.96 40.60
CA PRO A 646 -14.34 11.73 40.66
C PRO A 646 -14.29 12.83 41.71
N ALA A 647 -14.76 14.03 41.35
CA ALA A 647 -14.63 15.23 42.19
C ALA A 647 -15.38 15.11 43.52
N HIS A 648 -16.48 14.35 43.55
CA HIS A 648 -17.31 14.13 44.74
C HIS A 648 -16.75 13.07 45.68
N TRP A 649 -15.72 12.28 45.26
CA TRP A 649 -15.10 11.29 46.14
C TRP A 649 -14.24 11.98 47.18
N GLU A 650 -14.25 11.43 48.41
CA GLU A 650 -13.33 11.78 49.45
C GLU A 650 -11.93 11.16 49.25
N GLU A 651 -10.94 11.78 49.80
CA GLU A 651 -9.60 11.21 49.89
C GLU A 651 -9.22 11.13 51.38
N ARG A 652 -8.98 9.92 51.84
CA ARG A 652 -8.63 9.69 53.22
C ARG A 652 -7.27 8.99 53.34
N LYS A 653 -6.52 9.30 54.39
CA LYS A 653 -5.28 8.55 54.68
C LYS A 653 -5.62 7.12 55.05
N ILE A 654 -4.79 6.16 54.60
CA ILE A 654 -4.99 4.73 54.89
C ILE A 654 -5.16 4.46 56.39
N GLN A 655 -4.39 5.15 57.27
CA GLN A 655 -4.50 5.00 58.71
C GLN A 655 -5.87 5.39 59.29
N TYR A 656 -6.69 6.16 58.55
CA TYR A 656 -8.04 6.50 59.00
C TYR A 656 -9.11 5.54 58.51
N CYS A 657 -8.83 4.79 57.44
CA CYS A 657 -9.72 3.76 56.88
C CYS A 657 -9.47 2.40 57.50
N PHE A 658 -8.24 2.14 57.98
CA PHE A 658 -7.85 0.83 58.49
C PHE A 658 -7.13 0.98 59.85
N SER A 659 -7.24 -0.07 60.69
CA SER A 659 -6.47 -0.26 61.90
C SER A 659 -5.58 -1.49 61.79
N GLU A 660 -4.38 -1.47 62.42
CA GLU A 660 -3.50 -2.65 62.44
C GLU A 660 -3.95 -3.65 63.49
N ARG A 661 -4.12 -4.94 63.10
CA ARG A 661 -4.35 -6.05 63.99
C ARG A 661 -3.02 -6.75 64.31
N SER A 662 -2.64 -6.81 65.59
CA SER A 662 -1.42 -7.50 66.00
C SER A 662 -1.69 -8.54 67.10
N GLN A 663 -2.94 -9.07 67.20
CA GLN A 663 -3.36 -10.06 68.18
C GLN A 663 -2.61 -11.36 67.94
N LYS A 664 -2.13 -12.01 69.05
CA LYS A 664 -1.38 -13.25 69.05
C LYS A 664 -1.95 -14.17 70.15
N GLY A 665 -1.51 -15.46 70.26
CA GLY A 665 -1.97 -16.39 71.27
C GLY A 665 -3.15 -17.26 70.84
N PHE A 666 -3.25 -17.58 69.53
CA PHE A 666 -4.30 -18.41 68.95
C PHE A 666 -3.72 -19.69 68.28
N PRO A 667 -3.01 -20.57 69.03
CA PRO A 667 -2.29 -21.70 68.41
C PRO A 667 -3.19 -22.76 67.75
N ASN A 668 -4.50 -22.77 68.13
CA ASN A 668 -5.47 -23.74 67.58
C ASN A 668 -6.13 -23.30 66.29
N GLU A 669 -5.90 -22.07 65.83
CA GLU A 669 -6.40 -21.56 64.54
C GLU A 669 -5.60 -22.12 63.38
N PRO A 670 -6.23 -22.34 62.17
CA PRO A 670 -5.54 -22.87 61.01
C PRO A 670 -4.47 -21.91 60.51
N MET A 671 -3.34 -22.46 60.06
CA MET A 671 -2.28 -21.67 59.48
C MET A 671 -2.69 -21.21 58.07
N LEU A 672 -2.61 -19.91 57.83
CA LEU A 672 -2.95 -19.26 56.55
C LEU A 672 -1.67 -18.93 55.75
N CYS A 673 -1.85 -18.77 54.44
CA CYS A 673 -0.85 -18.22 53.56
C CYS A 673 -1.46 -17.09 52.71
N ALA A 674 -0.68 -16.07 52.43
CA ALA A 674 -1.05 -14.99 51.52
C ALA A 674 -0.57 -15.36 50.12
N THR A 675 -1.50 -15.49 49.16
CA THR A 675 -1.25 -15.87 47.78
C THR A 675 -1.68 -14.76 46.85
N GLN A 676 -0.93 -14.48 45.78
CA GLN A 676 -1.25 -13.38 44.84
C GLN A 676 -2.55 -13.61 44.04
N SER A 677 -2.92 -14.88 43.82
CA SER A 677 -4.07 -15.26 42.96
C SER A 677 -5.33 -15.61 43.76
N GLN A 678 -5.21 -16.11 45.00
CA GLN A 678 -6.35 -16.64 45.77
C GLN A 678 -6.61 -15.86 47.09
N GLY A 679 -5.80 -14.81 47.34
CA GLY A 679 -5.90 -14.07 48.59
C GLY A 679 -5.28 -14.83 49.78
N VAL A 680 -5.80 -14.57 50.97
CA VAL A 680 -5.36 -15.24 52.21
C VAL A 680 -6.26 -16.45 52.47
N ILE A 681 -5.67 -17.65 52.34
CA ILE A 681 -6.35 -18.95 52.45
C ILE A 681 -5.60 -19.89 53.37
N PRO A 682 -6.23 -20.97 53.90
CA PRO A 682 -5.53 -22.04 54.63
C PRO A 682 -4.42 -22.66 53.80
N GLN A 683 -3.26 -22.90 54.42
CA GLN A 683 -2.11 -23.53 53.74
C GLN A 683 -2.45 -24.89 53.13
N SER A 684 -3.37 -25.62 53.73
CA SER A 684 -3.85 -26.91 53.21
C SER A 684 -4.60 -26.86 51.90
N MET A 685 -5.09 -25.67 51.52
CA MET A 685 -5.82 -25.43 50.23
C MET A 685 -4.89 -24.96 49.12
N TYR A 686 -3.63 -24.65 49.38
CA TYR A 686 -2.70 -24.11 48.40
C TYR A 686 -1.79 -25.20 47.80
N ALA A 687 -1.85 -25.46 46.56
CA ALA A 687 -1.15 -26.54 45.86
C ALA A 687 0.38 -26.33 45.72
N ASN A 688 0.86 -25.08 45.79
CA ASN A 688 2.28 -24.76 45.64
C ASN A 688 3.03 -24.79 47.00
N ARG A 689 4.38 -25.01 46.92
CA ARG A 689 5.24 -25.10 48.10
C ARG A 689 5.29 -23.76 48.84
N VAL A 690 4.81 -23.70 50.05
CA VAL A 690 4.90 -22.57 50.99
C VAL A 690 5.97 -22.87 52.03
N VAL A 691 6.63 -21.83 52.53
CA VAL A 691 7.53 -21.96 53.68
C VAL A 691 6.67 -22.36 54.90
N VAL A 692 6.79 -23.60 55.31
CA VAL A 692 5.99 -24.14 56.41
C VAL A 692 6.59 -23.67 57.73
N VAL A 693 5.82 -22.91 58.52
CA VAL A 693 6.15 -22.57 59.90
C VAL A 693 5.69 -23.72 60.80
N ASN A 694 6.59 -24.52 61.24
CA ASN A 694 6.31 -25.74 62.08
C ASN A 694 6.46 -25.54 63.56
N LYS A 695 6.78 -24.29 64.04
CA LYS A 695 6.99 -23.98 65.47
C LYS A 695 6.48 -22.57 65.80
N ASP A 696 6.22 -22.34 67.10
CA ASP A 696 5.83 -21.02 67.60
C ASP A 696 4.48 -20.48 67.10
N PHE A 697 3.46 -21.29 66.99
CA PHE A 697 2.10 -20.88 66.58
C PHE A 697 1.52 -19.77 67.50
N ASP A 698 1.86 -19.73 68.78
CA ASP A 698 1.49 -18.68 69.73
C ASP A 698 1.99 -17.27 69.35
N LYS A 699 3.09 -17.20 68.59
CA LYS A 699 3.71 -15.93 68.16
C LYS A 699 3.12 -15.39 66.88
N GLN A 700 2.32 -16.19 66.13
CA GLN A 700 1.71 -15.80 64.88
C GLN A 700 0.55 -14.82 65.12
N LYS A 701 0.24 -13.99 64.13
CA LYS A 701 -0.82 -12.98 64.22
C LYS A 701 -2.17 -13.56 63.74
N LEU A 702 -3.26 -13.23 64.49
CA LEU A 702 -4.63 -13.59 64.10
C LEU A 702 -5.09 -12.76 62.91
N VAL A 703 -5.65 -13.41 61.93
CA VAL A 703 -6.35 -12.85 60.77
C VAL A 703 -7.83 -13.21 60.83
N LYS A 704 -8.72 -12.31 60.60
CA LYS A 704 -10.17 -12.55 60.48
C LYS A 704 -10.64 -12.36 59.05
N VAL A 705 -11.81 -12.95 58.70
CA VAL A 705 -12.45 -12.73 57.43
C VAL A 705 -12.69 -11.22 57.22
N GLY A 706 -12.33 -10.67 56.07
CA GLY A 706 -12.44 -9.24 55.78
C GLY A 706 -11.17 -8.41 56.08
N ASP A 707 -10.20 -9.00 56.77
CA ASP A 707 -8.91 -8.34 56.97
C ASP A 707 -8.09 -8.32 55.67
N PHE A 708 -7.10 -7.43 55.60
CA PHE A 708 -6.12 -7.33 54.51
C PHE A 708 -4.71 -7.62 55.04
N VAL A 709 -3.94 -8.40 54.28
CA VAL A 709 -2.61 -8.82 54.67
C VAL A 709 -1.55 -8.24 53.73
N ILE A 710 -0.64 -7.45 54.28
CA ILE A 710 0.58 -7.00 53.63
C ILE A 710 1.65 -8.05 53.84
N SER A 711 1.96 -8.83 52.83
CA SER A 711 3.05 -9.82 52.80
C SER A 711 4.36 -9.19 52.30
N LEU A 712 5.45 -9.95 52.35
CA LEU A 712 6.77 -9.50 51.89
C LEU A 712 6.81 -9.16 50.40
N ARG A 713 5.88 -9.67 49.60
CA ARG A 713 5.79 -9.44 48.15
C ARG A 713 4.55 -8.62 47.70
N SER A 714 3.86 -7.95 48.62
CA SER A 714 2.66 -7.15 48.25
C SER A 714 2.97 -6.01 47.28
N PHE A 715 4.22 -5.58 47.14
CA PHE A 715 4.66 -4.59 46.16
C PHE A 715 4.65 -5.12 44.70
N GLU A 716 4.56 -6.44 44.50
CA GLU A 716 4.43 -7.07 43.17
C GLU A 716 2.97 -7.32 42.77
N GLY A 717 2.14 -7.73 43.72
CA GLY A 717 0.78 -8.23 43.45
C GLY A 717 -0.36 -7.58 44.23
N GLY A 718 -0.09 -6.51 45.00
CA GLY A 718 -1.07 -5.82 45.85
C GLY A 718 -1.24 -6.44 47.22
N ILE A 719 -2.18 -5.91 48.05
CA ILE A 719 -2.50 -6.39 49.37
C ILE A 719 -3.55 -7.50 49.28
N GLU A 720 -3.39 -8.56 50.09
CA GLU A 720 -4.23 -9.75 49.98
C GLU A 720 -5.44 -9.67 50.91
N TYR A 721 -6.64 -9.99 50.40
CA TYR A 721 -7.89 -10.07 51.17
C TYR A 721 -8.03 -11.43 51.85
N ALA A 722 -8.48 -11.44 53.09
CA ALA A 722 -8.66 -12.66 53.88
C ALA A 722 -10.09 -13.25 53.73
N TYR A 723 -10.15 -14.45 53.15
CA TYR A 723 -11.39 -15.21 53.02
C TYR A 723 -11.67 -16.15 54.18
N TYR A 724 -10.63 -16.43 54.99
CA TYR A 724 -10.68 -17.36 56.11
C TYR A 724 -10.07 -16.74 57.39
N GLN A 725 -10.60 -17.15 58.54
CA GLN A 725 -9.99 -16.85 59.83
C GLN A 725 -8.88 -17.88 60.14
N GLY A 726 -7.78 -17.39 60.69
CA GLY A 726 -6.64 -18.23 61.08
C GLY A 726 -5.45 -17.42 61.52
N ILE A 727 -4.29 -18.02 61.62
CA ILE A 727 -3.04 -17.38 62.01
C ILE A 727 -2.10 -17.28 60.81
N ILE A 728 -1.35 -16.18 60.74
CA ILE A 728 -0.38 -15.92 59.65
C ILE A 728 0.95 -15.42 60.27
N SER A 729 2.02 -15.41 59.41
CA SER A 729 3.36 -14.99 59.82
C SER A 729 3.35 -13.65 60.57
N ALA A 730 4.02 -13.63 61.71
CA ALA A 730 4.20 -12.41 62.52
C ALA A 730 4.92 -11.28 61.77
N ALA A 731 5.68 -11.60 60.70
CA ALA A 731 6.35 -10.63 59.84
C ALA A 731 5.38 -9.82 58.97
N TYR A 732 4.13 -10.27 58.79
CA TYR A 732 3.15 -9.60 57.94
C TYR A 732 2.36 -8.52 58.72
N THR A 733 1.94 -7.45 57.99
CA THR A 733 1.05 -6.43 58.57
C THR A 733 -0.38 -6.77 58.21
N ILE A 734 -1.27 -6.79 59.22
CA ILE A 734 -2.70 -7.10 59.01
C ILE A 734 -3.51 -5.83 59.23
N LEU A 735 -4.31 -5.46 58.24
CA LEU A 735 -5.17 -4.27 58.26
C LEU A 735 -6.63 -4.69 58.40
N THR A 736 -7.31 -4.14 59.36
CA THR A 736 -8.73 -4.34 59.61
C THR A 736 -9.51 -3.10 59.18
N PRO A 737 -10.50 -3.20 58.29
CA PRO A 737 -11.36 -2.07 57.93
C PRO A 737 -12.10 -1.53 59.14
N LYS A 738 -12.31 -0.20 59.20
CA LYS A 738 -13.17 0.42 60.19
C LYS A 738 -14.64 0.34 59.71
N GLU A 739 -15.60 0.41 60.70
CA GLU A 739 -17.01 0.03 60.50
C GLU A 739 -17.79 0.69 59.37
N VAL A 740 -17.29 1.71 58.71
CA VAL A 740 -17.97 2.51 57.63
C VAL A 740 -17.50 2.14 56.24
N GLU A 741 -16.59 1.17 56.10
CA GLU A 741 -15.90 0.92 54.82
C GLU A 741 -16.29 -0.44 54.24
N ASN A 742 -16.64 -0.50 52.96
CA ASN A 742 -16.90 -1.75 52.23
C ASN A 742 -15.57 -2.45 51.91
N SER A 743 -15.25 -3.51 52.64
CA SER A 743 -13.98 -4.26 52.45
C SER A 743 -13.85 -4.88 51.05
N GLU A 744 -14.94 -5.24 50.38
CA GLU A 744 -14.84 -5.78 49.02
C GLU A 744 -14.46 -4.73 47.96
N TYR A 745 -14.84 -3.45 48.17
CA TYR A 745 -14.36 -2.37 47.28
C TYR A 745 -12.84 -2.23 47.43
N PHE A 746 -12.32 -2.18 48.66
CA PHE A 746 -10.90 -2.06 48.87
C PHE A 746 -10.08 -3.30 48.45
N LYS A 747 -10.68 -4.48 48.42
CA LYS A 747 -10.09 -5.67 47.81
C LYS A 747 -9.71 -5.40 46.31
N HIS A 748 -10.55 -4.74 45.56
CA HIS A 748 -10.27 -4.40 44.17
C HIS A 748 -9.34 -3.21 44.02
N LEU A 749 -9.49 -2.18 44.86
CA LEU A 749 -8.57 -1.03 44.90
C LEU A 749 -7.13 -1.46 45.16
N PHE A 750 -6.91 -2.30 46.16
CA PHE A 750 -5.57 -2.78 46.57
C PHE A 750 -4.91 -3.72 45.56
N LYS A 751 -5.66 -4.26 44.63
CA LYS A 751 -5.15 -5.03 43.47
C LYS A 751 -5.02 -4.19 42.19
N SER A 752 -5.43 -2.92 42.21
CA SER A 752 -5.29 -2.05 41.03
C SER A 752 -3.82 -1.71 40.77
N PHE A 753 -3.50 -1.56 39.48
CA PHE A 753 -2.15 -1.17 39.02
C PHE A 753 -1.64 0.10 39.74
N ASN A 754 -2.52 1.10 39.87
CA ASN A 754 -2.20 2.36 40.52
C ASN A 754 -1.83 2.21 42.00
N PHE A 755 -2.54 1.34 42.71
CA PHE A 755 -2.21 1.06 44.13
C PHE A 755 -0.92 0.25 44.24
N ILE A 756 -0.68 -0.72 43.37
CA ILE A 756 0.58 -1.47 43.32
C ILE A 756 1.77 -0.53 43.08
N GLN A 757 1.63 0.46 42.17
CA GLN A 757 2.64 1.50 41.97
C GLN A 757 2.89 2.31 43.24
N LEU A 758 1.84 2.63 44.03
CA LEU A 758 1.99 3.28 45.33
C LEU A 758 2.81 2.38 46.30
N LEU A 759 2.48 1.10 46.37
CA LEU A 759 3.22 0.14 47.22
C LEU A 759 4.70 0.09 46.86
N GLN A 760 5.04 0.11 45.57
CA GLN A 760 6.42 0.12 45.07
C GLN A 760 7.22 1.34 45.57
N THR A 761 6.58 2.49 45.76
CA THR A 761 7.23 3.69 46.32
C THR A 761 7.45 3.61 47.82
N CYS A 762 6.75 2.68 48.49
CA CYS A 762 6.83 2.48 49.94
C CYS A 762 7.74 1.31 50.36
N VAL A 763 8.50 0.73 49.42
CA VAL A 763 9.41 -0.39 49.68
C VAL A 763 10.69 0.11 50.38
N THR A 764 11.12 -0.61 51.39
CA THR A 764 12.42 -0.42 52.07
C THR A 764 13.25 -1.70 51.99
N GLY A 765 14.55 -1.59 51.95
CA GLY A 765 15.51 -2.71 51.86
C GLY A 765 16.03 -2.93 50.43
N ILE A 766 17.09 -3.76 50.30
CA ILE A 766 17.79 -4.02 49.03
C ILE A 766 17.72 -5.53 48.75
N ARG A 767 17.34 -5.92 47.51
CA ARG A 767 17.24 -7.33 47.06
C ARG A 767 16.31 -8.21 47.91
N GLU A 768 16.81 -9.32 48.49
CA GLU A 768 16.00 -10.34 49.20
C GLU A 768 15.37 -9.86 50.51
N GLY A 769 15.71 -8.66 51.02
CA GLY A 769 15.17 -8.06 52.23
C GLY A 769 14.11 -6.97 52.00
N GLN A 770 13.53 -6.86 50.84
CA GLN A 770 12.52 -5.84 50.52
C GLN A 770 11.22 -6.05 51.31
N ASN A 771 10.72 -4.99 51.97
CA ASN A 771 9.46 -5.00 52.72
C ASN A 771 8.74 -3.65 52.58
N ILE A 772 7.40 -3.62 52.69
CA ILE A 772 6.61 -2.40 52.65
C ILE A 772 6.72 -1.69 54.00
N ASN A 773 7.15 -0.41 53.95
CA ASN A 773 7.14 0.47 55.12
C ASN A 773 5.70 0.95 55.39
N TYR A 774 4.95 0.18 56.21
CA TYR A 774 3.58 0.51 56.53
C TYR A 774 3.41 1.86 57.25
N PRO A 775 4.23 2.30 58.21
CA PRO A 775 4.18 3.64 58.76
C PRO A 775 4.29 4.76 57.75
N PHE A 776 5.00 4.55 56.61
CA PHE A 776 5.08 5.49 55.52
C PHE A 776 3.85 5.36 54.60
N LEU A 777 3.46 4.13 54.18
CA LEU A 777 2.29 3.84 53.38
C LEU A 777 1.01 4.39 54.04
N SER A 778 0.81 4.22 55.32
CA SER A 778 -0.37 4.60 56.09
C SER A 778 -0.70 6.11 56.05
N LYS A 779 0.27 6.97 55.70
CA LYS A 779 0.12 8.41 55.55
C LYS A 779 -0.38 8.85 54.17
N HIS A 780 -0.37 7.98 53.14
CA HIS A 780 -0.85 8.29 51.81
C HIS A 780 -2.37 8.30 51.76
N PHE A 781 -2.88 9.19 50.92
CA PHE A 781 -4.32 9.31 50.64
C PHE A 781 -4.76 8.24 49.63
N ILE A 782 -5.92 7.65 49.84
CA ILE A 782 -6.61 6.75 48.92
C ILE A 782 -7.97 7.33 48.60
N PRO A 783 -8.49 7.05 47.37
CA PRO A 783 -9.85 7.46 46.99
C PRO A 783 -10.88 6.61 47.73
N VAL A 784 -11.87 7.29 48.33
CA VAL A 784 -12.96 6.68 49.11
C VAL A 784 -14.27 7.17 48.54
N PRO A 785 -14.96 6.41 47.68
CA PRO A 785 -16.31 6.73 47.21
C PRO A 785 -17.31 6.75 48.35
N PRO A 786 -18.49 7.39 48.23
CA PRO A 786 -19.61 7.18 49.11
C PRO A 786 -19.95 5.71 49.23
N ILE A 787 -20.44 5.24 50.39
CA ILE A 787 -20.68 3.80 50.65
C ILE A 787 -21.62 3.17 49.65
N GLU A 788 -22.68 3.88 49.23
CA GLU A 788 -23.63 3.44 48.20
C GLU A 788 -22.95 3.21 46.85
N GLU A 789 -21.96 4.05 46.50
CA GLU A 789 -21.20 3.91 45.28
C GLU A 789 -20.15 2.78 45.37
N GLN A 790 -19.55 2.56 46.54
CA GLN A 790 -18.70 1.39 46.78
C GLN A 790 -19.47 0.09 46.55
N GLU A 791 -20.70 -0.01 47.09
CA GLU A 791 -21.58 -1.16 46.89
C GLU A 791 -21.98 -1.35 45.42
N ALA A 792 -22.33 -0.26 44.71
CA ALA A 792 -22.67 -0.31 43.30
C ALA A 792 -21.49 -0.77 42.41
N ILE A 793 -20.27 -0.31 42.72
CA ILE A 793 -19.02 -0.74 42.05
C ILE A 793 -18.79 -2.24 42.26
N VAL A 794 -18.93 -2.71 43.49
CA VAL A 794 -18.75 -4.14 43.84
C VAL A 794 -19.76 -5.01 43.09
N GLU A 795 -21.01 -4.62 43.08
CA GLU A 795 -22.07 -5.33 42.38
C GLU A 795 -21.84 -5.35 40.85
N TYR A 796 -21.40 -4.23 40.26
CA TYR A 796 -21.02 -4.17 38.86
C TYR A 796 -19.88 -5.16 38.53
N ILE A 797 -18.81 -5.18 39.36
CA ILE A 797 -17.69 -6.10 39.20
C ILE A 797 -18.12 -7.55 39.26
N ARG A 798 -19.04 -7.91 40.24
CA ARG A 798 -19.58 -9.27 40.35
C ARG A 798 -20.34 -9.68 39.08
N LYS A 799 -21.19 -8.81 38.55
CA LYS A 799 -21.94 -9.08 37.30
C LYS A 799 -21.04 -9.29 36.12
N LYS A 800 -19.98 -8.46 35.98
CA LYS A 800 -19.00 -8.57 34.89
C LYS A 800 -18.19 -9.86 34.98
N ASN A 801 -17.70 -10.22 36.18
CA ASN A 801 -17.01 -11.48 36.40
C ASN A 801 -17.85 -12.67 35.97
N SER A 802 -19.12 -12.74 36.45
CA SER A 802 -20.04 -13.84 36.09
C SER A 802 -20.35 -13.89 34.60
N ALA A 803 -20.48 -12.74 33.94
CA ALA A 803 -20.72 -12.68 32.49
C ALA A 803 -19.56 -13.22 31.67
N ILE A 804 -18.32 -12.86 32.06
CA ILE A 804 -17.11 -13.32 31.38
C ILE A 804 -16.82 -14.79 31.68
N ASP A 805 -17.00 -15.24 32.92
CA ASP A 805 -16.86 -16.65 33.26
C ASP A 805 -17.86 -17.52 32.47
N ASN A 806 -19.10 -17.06 32.28
CA ASN A 806 -20.08 -17.71 31.42
C ASN A 806 -19.69 -17.70 29.95
N MET A 807 -19.14 -16.59 29.43
CA MET A 807 -18.62 -16.53 28.05
C MET A 807 -17.49 -17.54 27.82
N ILE A 808 -16.53 -17.59 28.77
CA ILE A 808 -15.41 -18.55 28.71
C ILE A 808 -15.91 -20.00 28.81
N ALA A 809 -16.91 -20.26 29.65
CA ALA A 809 -17.49 -21.58 29.78
C ALA A 809 -18.24 -22.00 28.51
N ASN A 810 -19.01 -21.09 27.88
CA ASN A 810 -19.73 -21.35 26.63
C ASN A 810 -18.75 -21.59 25.48
N LEU A 811 -17.70 -20.76 25.35
CA LEU A 811 -16.63 -20.97 24.36
C LEU A 811 -15.97 -22.36 24.49
N ARG A 812 -15.80 -22.86 25.73
CA ARG A 812 -15.26 -24.21 25.97
C ARG A 812 -16.26 -25.32 25.65
N ALA A 813 -17.55 -25.10 25.89
CA ALA A 813 -18.61 -26.09 25.65
C ALA A 813 -19.01 -26.22 24.17
N GLU A 814 -18.73 -25.24 23.34
CA GLU A 814 -19.00 -25.30 21.88
C GLU A 814 -18.02 -26.18 21.10
N ILE A 815 -16.94 -26.64 21.76
CA ILE A 815 -15.84 -27.38 21.13
C ILE A 815 -15.75 -28.84 21.61
N ASP A 816 -16.21 -29.15 22.86
CA ASP A 816 -16.36 -30.52 23.34
C ASP A 816 -17.58 -31.21 22.70
#